data_c25e475cbadad0af2fee2d69da6ece00
#
_entry.id   c25e475cbadad0af2fee2d69da6ece00
#
_cell.length_a   1.000
_cell.length_b   1.000
_cell.length_c   1.000
_cell.angle_alpha   90.00
_cell.angle_beta   90.00
_cell.angle_gamma   90.00
#
_symmetry.space_group_name_H-M   'P 1'
#
loop_
_entity.id
_entity.type
_entity.pdbx_description
1 polymer ?
#
loop_
_entity_poly.entity_id
_entity_poly.type
_entity_poly.pdbx_seq_one_letter_code
_entity_poly.pdbx_strand_id
1 'polypeptide(L)'
;MVRFTRKIKKKFGLKMAPLVIILLFFLNTLYTSKTQTVHRTNFVIVGGTGDLARKYLWGSALTLFVENYNENQTFSFFAGARVSQTDGEKALIEILNGNKCERNDEKCEKLRPKFIENVKYVMLKYDENYTELCEKFRTDDRTKISTHQIFYLSIPSAAYQSASHSIHTHCRHEKISSTKVVLEKPFGLNKETAAKQADVISEHFRDDEVLRVDHYLAKSVSKQILNFRAKNREELDKLLNGQFVDRVEIVMKERIGNKGRLDFYDQTGVVRDVMQNHLTELVALVAMELPFNVSDYRMIEEYKLTLLQQIKPVGRDALLLGQYSRYMEEARNEIKNIDQSHLTPTFAAALLQINNPRWRRVPFILMSGKHMDERSSHIRILFREKEFCVSGCADGNSSFTKYPRQLVFQIGHGPVPSAGILVSKSLFNPSWPDTMKELPMTSKDSAIHGQSPGDFHYAVPVKDTPAYTMVIHDLYHNIKETFVTKTRMLLLWDIWDAVIQETSHIPPRLYKEYSPENLNFTVDGFKLRYMDQSHSMYARNIDKPAIKSMAVIPPLFRNKTLFCKPLKALINALASYIFRNAESSIRERKIFHIAFSGGNTPIILFKEILSSFPMFPWEETHVWQVDERCVSQKHKQSNFFSLHENLIKFTNIPYFNIHPMPVSFAGKICAVENKGSNLYEDMISHSIQAQKFDLILLGLGTDGHTASLFPGYIPAKKVERLVALTKSKIEGSFDRMSLLPPLINKAREVTVLVTGKEKHSILQTISDINLTNKQYPITYVSPVAGNISWFIDMDAWLGH
;
A
#
# COMPACT_ATOMS: atom_id res chain seq x y z
N MET A 1 -22.68 -10.21 -50.98
CA MET A 1 -23.67 -10.95 -51.82
C MET A 1 -24.39 -10.05 -52.84
N VAL A 2 -25.01 -8.94 -52.47
CA VAL A 2 -25.76 -8.05 -53.38
C VAL A 2 -24.87 -7.43 -54.50
N ARG A 3 -23.59 -7.22 -54.28
CA ARG A 3 -22.63 -6.75 -55.33
C ARG A 3 -22.16 -7.85 -56.27
N PHE A 4 -22.21 -9.11 -55.87
CA PHE A 4 -21.82 -10.25 -56.71
C PHE A 4 -22.92 -10.70 -57.64
N THR A 5 -24.17 -10.66 -57.21
CA THR A 5 -25.35 -10.95 -58.04
C THR A 5 -25.59 -9.89 -59.11
N ARG A 6 -25.24 -8.60 -58.89
CA ARG A 6 -25.32 -7.56 -59.92
C ARG A 6 -24.24 -7.68 -61.03
N LYS A 7 -23.11 -8.31 -60.74
CA LYS A 7 -22.05 -8.56 -61.74
C LYS A 7 -22.36 -9.74 -62.65
N ILE A 8 -23.08 -10.74 -62.15
CA ILE A 8 -23.49 -11.93 -62.97
C ILE A 8 -24.66 -11.59 -63.88
N LYS A 9 -25.60 -10.76 -63.47
CA LYS A 9 -26.73 -10.31 -64.31
C LYS A 9 -26.29 -9.47 -65.52
N LYS A 10 -25.11 -8.88 -65.51
CA LYS A 10 -24.60 -8.03 -66.59
C LYS A 10 -23.76 -8.78 -67.61
N LYS A 11 -23.36 -10.03 -67.36
CA LYS A 11 -22.44 -10.83 -68.19
C LYS A 11 -23.12 -11.99 -68.93
N PHE A 12 -24.28 -12.46 -68.50
CA PHE A 12 -25.00 -13.55 -69.15
C PHE A 12 -26.51 -13.24 -69.12
N GLY A 13 -26.94 -12.63 -70.26
CA GLY A 13 -28.36 -12.36 -70.51
C GLY A 13 -29.22 -13.64 -70.78
N LEU A 14 -29.51 -14.40 -69.71
CA LEU A 14 -30.32 -15.60 -69.86
C LEU A 14 -31.34 -15.72 -68.69
N LYS A 15 -32.55 -15.96 -69.10
CA LYS A 15 -33.67 -16.38 -68.26
C LYS A 15 -33.42 -17.79 -67.64
N MET A 16 -32.56 -17.86 -66.64
CA MET A 16 -32.44 -19.06 -65.80
C MET A 16 -32.62 -18.67 -64.34
N ALA A 17 -33.85 -18.52 -63.96
CA ALA A 17 -34.00 -17.86 -62.74
C ALA A 17 -34.45 -18.68 -61.52
N PRO A 18 -35.44 -19.55 -61.50
CA PRO A 18 -35.83 -20.04 -60.15
C PRO A 18 -35.01 -21.23 -59.62
N LEU A 19 -34.58 -22.15 -60.52
CA LEU A 19 -33.90 -23.38 -60.00
C LEU A 19 -32.49 -23.15 -59.43
N VAL A 20 -31.73 -22.24 -60.02
CA VAL A 20 -30.36 -21.95 -59.47
C VAL A 20 -30.39 -21.19 -58.15
N ILE A 21 -31.44 -20.33 -57.98
CA ILE A 21 -31.63 -19.64 -56.70
C ILE A 21 -32.14 -20.62 -55.63
N ILE A 22 -33.00 -21.55 -56.00
CA ILE A 22 -33.49 -22.62 -55.09
C ILE A 22 -32.34 -23.58 -54.77
N LEU A 23 -31.48 -23.95 -55.73
CA LEU A 23 -30.32 -24.81 -55.50
C LEU A 23 -29.27 -24.12 -54.63
N LEU A 24 -29.02 -22.82 -54.81
CA LEU A 24 -28.14 -22.03 -53.94
C LEU A 24 -28.77 -21.81 -52.57
N PHE A 25 -30.08 -21.73 -52.45
CA PHE A 25 -30.74 -21.69 -51.13
C PHE A 25 -30.67 -23.05 -50.43
N PHE A 26 -30.86 -24.17 -51.14
CA PHE A 26 -30.69 -25.52 -50.60
C PHE A 26 -29.24 -25.86 -50.29
N LEU A 27 -28.27 -25.46 -51.12
CA LEU A 27 -26.87 -25.58 -50.82
C LEU A 27 -26.45 -24.69 -49.65
N ASN A 28 -27.04 -23.50 -49.50
CA ASN A 28 -26.75 -22.63 -48.35
C ASN A 28 -27.43 -23.15 -47.07
N THR A 29 -28.59 -23.81 -47.15
CA THR A 29 -29.22 -24.49 -46.00
C THR A 29 -28.50 -25.81 -45.64
N LEU A 30 -27.94 -26.52 -46.61
CA LEU A 30 -27.07 -27.68 -46.38
C LEU A 30 -25.65 -27.30 -45.87
N TYR A 31 -25.13 -26.12 -46.25
CA TYR A 31 -23.81 -25.64 -45.79
C TYR A 31 -23.90 -24.84 -44.48
N THR A 32 -25.08 -24.50 -43.99
CA THR A 32 -25.32 -23.84 -42.71
C THR A 32 -25.88 -24.76 -41.64
N SER A 33 -25.82 -26.08 -41.81
CA SER A 33 -25.79 -26.94 -40.67
C SER A 33 -24.40 -26.77 -40.04
N LYS A 34 -24.15 -25.66 -39.35
CA LYS A 34 -23.12 -25.60 -38.30
C LYS A 34 -23.38 -26.81 -37.44
N THR A 35 -22.57 -27.84 -37.59
CA THR A 35 -22.50 -28.91 -36.58
C THR A 35 -22.30 -28.20 -35.27
N GLN A 36 -23.35 -28.04 -34.48
CA GLN A 36 -23.28 -27.45 -33.17
C GLN A 36 -22.34 -28.33 -32.37
N THR A 37 -21.16 -27.80 -32.05
CA THR A 37 -20.19 -28.51 -31.22
C THR A 37 -20.79 -28.58 -29.81
N VAL A 38 -21.08 -29.76 -29.32
CA VAL A 38 -21.50 -29.96 -27.94
C VAL A 38 -20.27 -29.82 -27.04
N HIS A 39 -20.37 -29.00 -26.04
CA HIS A 39 -19.30 -28.80 -25.03
C HIS A 39 -19.63 -29.65 -23.81
N ARG A 40 -18.65 -30.44 -23.37
CA ARG A 40 -18.74 -31.21 -22.14
C ARG A 40 -17.71 -30.67 -21.14
N THR A 41 -18.14 -30.43 -19.91
CA THR A 41 -17.26 -30.07 -18.79
C THR A 41 -17.34 -31.13 -17.70
N ASN A 42 -16.23 -31.81 -17.45
CA ASN A 42 -16.06 -32.71 -16.32
C ASN A 42 -15.42 -31.92 -15.18
N PHE A 43 -16.16 -31.69 -14.11
CA PHE A 43 -15.73 -30.92 -12.95
C PHE A 43 -15.50 -31.85 -11.76
N VAL A 44 -14.24 -32.03 -11.36
CA VAL A 44 -13.83 -32.91 -10.28
C VAL A 44 -13.38 -32.11 -9.07
N ILE A 45 -13.99 -32.31 -7.91
CA ILE A 45 -13.54 -31.77 -6.64
C ILE A 45 -12.82 -32.88 -5.88
N VAL A 46 -11.50 -32.87 -5.89
CA VAL A 46 -10.67 -33.76 -5.07
C VAL A 46 -10.66 -33.22 -3.64
N GLY A 47 -11.11 -34.01 -2.69
CA GLY A 47 -11.48 -33.55 -1.36
C GLY A 47 -12.96 -33.11 -1.28
N GLY A 48 -13.81 -33.69 -2.15
CA GLY A 48 -15.22 -33.26 -2.34
C GLY A 48 -16.14 -33.45 -1.12
N THR A 49 -15.73 -34.19 -0.10
CA THR A 49 -16.45 -34.33 1.18
C THR A 49 -15.85 -33.47 2.31
N GLY A 50 -14.76 -32.73 2.03
CA GLY A 50 -14.06 -31.87 2.97
C GLY A 50 -14.78 -30.55 3.29
N ASP A 51 -14.26 -29.83 4.24
CA ASP A 51 -14.83 -28.58 4.80
C ASP A 51 -14.99 -27.48 3.75
N LEU A 52 -13.97 -27.25 2.90
CA LEU A 52 -14.04 -26.23 1.85
C LEU A 52 -15.10 -26.58 0.80
N ALA A 53 -15.14 -27.84 0.38
CA ALA A 53 -16.13 -28.32 -0.59
C ALA A 53 -17.56 -28.21 -0.01
N ARG A 54 -17.76 -28.61 1.23
CA ARG A 54 -19.05 -28.52 1.97
C ARG A 54 -19.54 -27.09 2.08
N LYS A 55 -18.68 -26.18 2.50
CA LYS A 55 -19.05 -24.79 2.81
C LYS A 55 -19.22 -23.90 1.58
N TYR A 56 -18.46 -24.16 0.51
CA TYR A 56 -18.35 -23.22 -0.59
C TYR A 56 -18.44 -23.82 -1.99
N LEU A 57 -17.70 -24.93 -2.29
CA LEU A 57 -17.51 -25.34 -3.67
C LEU A 57 -18.77 -25.93 -4.30
N TRP A 58 -19.53 -26.74 -3.56
CA TRP A 58 -20.75 -27.37 -4.11
C TRP A 58 -21.86 -26.38 -4.37
N GLY A 59 -22.05 -25.38 -3.50
CA GLY A 59 -22.99 -24.29 -3.75
C GLY A 59 -22.60 -23.47 -4.96
N SER A 60 -21.30 -23.21 -5.11
CA SER A 60 -20.76 -22.48 -6.28
C SER A 60 -20.86 -23.29 -7.57
N ALA A 61 -20.68 -24.61 -7.52
CA ALA A 61 -20.87 -25.51 -8.66
C ALA A 61 -22.35 -25.58 -9.08
N LEU A 62 -23.29 -25.58 -8.14
CA LEU A 62 -24.72 -25.46 -8.43
C LEU A 62 -25.04 -24.14 -9.16
N THR A 63 -24.52 -23.02 -8.68
CA THR A 63 -24.70 -21.72 -9.34
C THR A 63 -24.15 -21.76 -10.77
N LEU A 64 -22.92 -22.27 -10.98
CA LEU A 64 -22.35 -22.44 -12.31
C LEU A 64 -23.26 -23.26 -13.22
N PHE A 65 -23.76 -24.40 -12.71
CA PHE A 65 -24.66 -25.28 -13.47
C PHE A 65 -25.94 -24.54 -13.87
N VAL A 66 -26.58 -23.85 -12.94
CA VAL A 66 -27.82 -23.09 -13.18
C VAL A 66 -27.63 -21.97 -14.21
N GLU A 67 -26.52 -21.23 -14.10
CA GLU A 67 -26.22 -20.12 -15.02
C GLU A 67 -25.96 -20.60 -16.45
N ASN A 68 -25.31 -21.75 -16.65
CA ASN A 68 -24.81 -22.23 -17.93
C ASN A 68 -25.58 -23.42 -18.51
N TYR A 69 -26.61 -23.91 -17.83
CA TYR A 69 -27.40 -25.03 -18.31
C TYR A 69 -28.15 -24.69 -19.61
N ASN A 70 -27.79 -25.39 -20.69
CA ASN A 70 -28.47 -25.34 -21.99
C ASN A 70 -28.26 -26.66 -22.77
N GLU A 71 -28.94 -26.83 -23.90
CA GLU A 71 -28.94 -28.06 -24.73
C GLU A 71 -27.57 -28.41 -25.32
N ASN A 72 -26.68 -27.40 -25.49
CA ASN A 72 -25.37 -27.57 -26.10
C ASN A 72 -24.24 -27.72 -25.07
N GLN A 73 -24.55 -27.61 -23.78
CA GLN A 73 -23.61 -27.67 -22.67
C GLN A 73 -23.95 -28.82 -21.73
N THR A 74 -23.09 -29.80 -21.62
CA THR A 74 -23.22 -30.90 -20.66
C THR A 74 -22.20 -30.81 -19.55
N PHE A 75 -22.67 -31.03 -18.33
CA PHE A 75 -21.82 -31.06 -17.14
C PHE A 75 -21.84 -32.43 -16.49
N SER A 76 -20.69 -32.89 -16.02
CA SER A 76 -20.57 -34.03 -15.12
C SER A 76 -19.73 -33.60 -13.92
N PHE A 77 -20.24 -33.80 -12.72
CA PHE A 77 -19.56 -33.41 -11.50
C PHE A 77 -19.12 -34.66 -10.72
N PHE A 78 -17.91 -34.62 -10.16
CA PHE A 78 -17.37 -35.73 -9.41
C PHE A 78 -16.81 -35.24 -8.07
N ALA A 79 -17.21 -35.90 -6.99
CA ALA A 79 -16.63 -35.73 -5.66
C ALA A 79 -15.61 -36.83 -5.42
N GLY A 80 -14.33 -36.50 -5.41
CA GLY A 80 -13.26 -37.45 -5.08
C GLY A 80 -12.81 -37.33 -3.62
N ALA A 81 -12.72 -38.44 -2.87
CA ALA A 81 -12.14 -38.43 -1.53
C ALA A 81 -11.56 -39.80 -1.16
N ARG A 82 -10.77 -39.90 -0.07
CA ARG A 82 -10.16 -41.14 0.40
C ARG A 82 -11.09 -42.04 1.23
N VAL A 83 -12.29 -41.57 1.52
CA VAL A 83 -13.32 -42.31 2.28
C VAL A 83 -13.87 -43.43 1.42
N SER A 84 -14.42 -44.48 2.04
CA SER A 84 -15.03 -45.61 1.29
C SER A 84 -16.12 -45.12 0.33
N GLN A 85 -16.43 -45.88 -0.71
CA GLN A 85 -17.43 -45.50 -1.71
C GLN A 85 -18.80 -45.20 -1.03
N THR A 86 -19.25 -46.09 -0.15
CA THR A 86 -20.53 -46.00 0.54
C THR A 86 -20.61 -44.82 1.52
N ASP A 87 -19.56 -44.62 2.33
CA ASP A 87 -19.52 -43.51 3.30
C ASP A 87 -19.39 -42.16 2.59
N GLY A 88 -18.60 -42.14 1.49
CA GLY A 88 -18.43 -40.93 0.70
C GLY A 88 -19.69 -40.52 -0.04
N GLU A 89 -20.44 -41.46 -0.61
CA GLU A 89 -21.76 -41.18 -1.23
C GLU A 89 -22.75 -40.64 -0.21
N LYS A 90 -22.81 -41.25 0.98
CA LYS A 90 -23.66 -40.75 2.06
C LYS A 90 -23.31 -39.33 2.48
N ALA A 91 -22.03 -39.06 2.71
CA ALA A 91 -21.55 -37.72 3.08
C ALA A 91 -21.83 -36.69 1.96
N LEU A 92 -21.65 -37.08 0.69
CA LEU A 92 -21.94 -36.22 -0.45
C LEU A 92 -23.43 -35.86 -0.54
N ILE A 93 -24.33 -36.82 -0.38
CA ILE A 93 -25.79 -36.59 -0.38
C ILE A 93 -26.19 -35.61 0.72
N GLU A 94 -25.63 -35.73 1.92
CA GLU A 94 -25.88 -34.80 3.03
C GLU A 94 -25.42 -33.36 2.66
N ILE A 95 -24.23 -33.23 2.04
CA ILE A 95 -23.68 -31.96 1.59
C ILE A 95 -24.57 -31.32 0.54
N LEU A 96 -24.96 -32.06 -0.49
CA LEU A 96 -25.78 -31.56 -1.61
C LEU A 96 -27.20 -31.18 -1.15
N ASN A 97 -27.77 -31.92 -0.21
CA ASN A 97 -29.08 -31.58 0.37
C ASN A 97 -29.00 -30.29 1.24
N GLY A 98 -27.85 -30.03 1.87
CA GLY A 98 -27.60 -28.81 2.62
C GLY A 98 -27.44 -27.55 1.74
N ASN A 99 -27.06 -27.69 0.48
CA ASN A 99 -26.91 -26.58 -0.46
C ASN A 99 -28.28 -26.18 -1.02
N LYS A 100 -28.81 -25.04 -0.59
CA LYS A 100 -30.12 -24.50 -1.01
C LYS A 100 -29.92 -23.39 -2.04
N CYS A 101 -30.92 -23.22 -2.90
CA CYS A 101 -31.04 -22.07 -3.77
C CYS A 101 -31.28 -20.78 -2.97
N GLU A 102 -30.94 -19.63 -3.54
CA GLU A 102 -31.34 -18.34 -2.99
C GLU A 102 -32.85 -18.22 -2.95
N ARG A 103 -33.36 -17.43 -2.02
CA ARG A 103 -34.80 -17.27 -1.83
C ARG A 103 -35.43 -16.67 -3.09
N ASN A 104 -36.44 -17.33 -3.65
CA ASN A 104 -37.14 -16.95 -4.88
C ASN A 104 -36.36 -17.16 -6.21
N ASP A 105 -35.32 -17.99 -6.22
CA ASP A 105 -34.65 -18.39 -7.48
C ASP A 105 -35.33 -19.63 -8.06
N GLU A 106 -36.43 -19.41 -8.82
CA GLU A 106 -37.22 -20.48 -9.47
C GLU A 106 -36.37 -21.30 -10.44
N LYS A 107 -35.42 -20.68 -11.14
CA LYS A 107 -34.54 -21.38 -12.09
C LYS A 107 -33.64 -22.36 -11.36
N CYS A 108 -33.09 -21.96 -10.23
CA CYS A 108 -32.29 -22.83 -9.40
C CYS A 108 -33.09 -23.98 -8.84
N GLU A 109 -34.25 -23.73 -8.26
CA GLU A 109 -35.12 -24.77 -7.69
C GLU A 109 -35.53 -25.83 -8.74
N LYS A 110 -35.79 -25.42 -9.97
CA LYS A 110 -36.09 -26.32 -11.09
C LYS A 110 -34.91 -27.17 -11.52
N LEU A 111 -33.72 -26.62 -11.51
CA LEU A 111 -32.49 -27.27 -12.01
C LEU A 111 -31.69 -28.02 -10.94
N ARG A 112 -31.88 -27.71 -9.65
CA ARG A 112 -31.20 -28.37 -8.56
C ARG A 112 -31.30 -29.89 -8.50
N PRO A 113 -32.48 -30.53 -8.73
CA PRO A 113 -32.58 -32.00 -8.81
C PRO A 113 -31.71 -32.58 -9.93
N LYS A 114 -31.70 -31.96 -11.12
CA LYS A 114 -30.83 -32.35 -12.23
C LYS A 114 -29.33 -32.19 -11.92
N PHE A 115 -28.96 -31.14 -11.18
CA PHE A 115 -27.58 -30.97 -10.70
C PHE A 115 -27.19 -32.15 -9.82
N ILE A 116 -28.01 -32.49 -8.81
CA ILE A 116 -27.71 -33.57 -7.87
C ILE A 116 -27.57 -34.92 -8.60
N GLU A 117 -28.40 -35.23 -9.58
CA GLU A 117 -28.30 -36.44 -10.41
C GLU A 117 -26.98 -36.51 -11.21
N ASN A 118 -26.42 -35.34 -11.59
CA ASN A 118 -25.15 -35.22 -12.32
C ASN A 118 -23.91 -35.25 -11.44
N VAL A 119 -24.06 -35.30 -10.09
CA VAL A 119 -22.93 -35.37 -9.17
C VAL A 119 -22.70 -36.82 -8.74
N LYS A 120 -21.48 -37.35 -8.93
CA LYS A 120 -21.10 -38.70 -8.57
C LYS A 120 -19.94 -38.70 -7.60
N TYR A 121 -19.95 -39.62 -6.65
CA TYR A 121 -18.81 -39.88 -5.78
C TYR A 121 -17.87 -40.90 -6.41
N VAL A 122 -16.55 -40.75 -6.18
CA VAL A 122 -15.52 -41.70 -6.54
C VAL A 122 -14.49 -41.75 -5.42
N MET A 123 -14.22 -42.95 -4.90
CA MET A 123 -13.12 -43.12 -3.94
C MET A 123 -11.79 -42.86 -4.63
N LEU A 124 -11.00 -41.91 -4.11
CA LEU A 124 -9.64 -41.59 -4.62
C LEU A 124 -8.60 -41.79 -3.51
N LYS A 125 -8.41 -43.06 -3.11
CA LYS A 125 -7.48 -43.42 -2.05
C LYS A 125 -6.11 -43.85 -2.63
N TYR A 126 -6.13 -44.44 -3.78
CA TYR A 126 -4.95 -45.01 -4.47
C TYR A 126 -4.86 -44.44 -5.89
N ASP A 127 -3.69 -44.57 -6.51
CA ASP A 127 -3.42 -44.05 -7.84
C ASP A 127 -4.35 -44.68 -8.91
N GLU A 128 -4.63 -45.95 -8.80
CA GLU A 128 -5.50 -46.72 -9.73
C GLU A 128 -6.93 -46.18 -9.74
N ASN A 129 -7.38 -45.59 -8.66
CA ASN A 129 -8.73 -45.01 -8.60
C ASN A 129 -8.91 -43.80 -9.55
N TYR A 130 -7.83 -43.14 -9.94
CA TYR A 130 -7.89 -42.10 -10.97
C TYR A 130 -8.19 -42.67 -12.34
N THR A 131 -7.74 -43.90 -12.64
CA THR A 131 -8.13 -44.63 -13.88
C THR A 131 -9.65 -44.81 -13.93
N GLU A 132 -10.23 -45.36 -12.85
CA GLU A 132 -11.70 -45.53 -12.76
C GLU A 132 -12.46 -44.23 -12.94
N LEU A 133 -12.02 -43.15 -12.28
CA LEU A 133 -12.61 -41.82 -12.44
C LEU A 133 -12.57 -41.34 -13.90
N CYS A 134 -11.41 -41.48 -14.55
CA CYS A 134 -11.19 -40.94 -15.89
C CYS A 134 -11.77 -41.80 -17.01
N GLU A 135 -11.99 -43.09 -16.76
CA GLU A 135 -12.82 -43.92 -17.63
C GLU A 135 -14.27 -43.44 -17.70
N LYS A 136 -14.82 -42.93 -16.60
CA LYS A 136 -16.16 -42.31 -16.57
C LYS A 136 -16.27 -41.02 -17.42
N PHE A 137 -15.13 -40.44 -17.84
CA PHE A 137 -15.10 -39.29 -18.76
C PHE A 137 -15.13 -39.72 -20.24
N ARG A 138 -14.78 -41.00 -20.55
CA ARG A 138 -14.76 -41.51 -21.91
C ARG A 138 -16.17 -41.66 -22.41
N THR A 139 -16.46 -41.14 -23.59
CA THR A 139 -17.72 -41.25 -24.25
C THR A 139 -17.56 -41.97 -25.57
N ASP A 140 -18.64 -42.64 -25.99
CA ASP A 140 -18.75 -43.26 -27.31
C ASP A 140 -18.55 -42.26 -28.44
N ASP A 141 -17.80 -42.64 -29.43
CA ASP A 141 -17.02 -41.88 -30.39
C ASP A 141 -17.80 -41.26 -31.57
N ARG A 142 -19.11 -40.97 -31.44
CA ARG A 142 -19.91 -40.61 -32.62
C ARG A 142 -20.22 -39.14 -32.84
N THR A 143 -19.82 -38.26 -31.91
CA THR A 143 -20.10 -36.84 -32.05
C THR A 143 -18.84 -35.99 -31.84
N LYS A 144 -18.68 -34.86 -32.57
CA LYS A 144 -17.65 -33.84 -32.30
C LYS A 144 -17.92 -33.15 -30.96
N ILE A 145 -17.42 -33.71 -29.87
CA ILE A 145 -17.59 -33.17 -28.52
C ILE A 145 -16.26 -32.54 -28.10
N SER A 146 -16.30 -31.25 -27.73
CA SER A 146 -15.15 -30.60 -27.07
C SER A 146 -15.25 -30.89 -25.58
N THR A 147 -14.29 -31.66 -25.04
CA THR A 147 -14.28 -32.06 -23.62
C THR A 147 -13.26 -31.27 -22.84
N HIS A 148 -13.71 -30.60 -21.78
CA HIS A 148 -12.91 -29.84 -20.84
C HIS A 148 -12.91 -30.54 -19.47
N GLN A 149 -11.74 -30.61 -18.84
CA GLN A 149 -11.58 -31.20 -17.51
C GLN A 149 -11.07 -30.17 -16.54
N ILE A 150 -11.68 -30.11 -15.36
CA ILE A 150 -11.30 -29.21 -14.27
C ILE A 150 -11.15 -30.06 -13.01
N PHE A 151 -9.92 -30.12 -12.47
CA PHE A 151 -9.61 -30.78 -11.21
C PHE A 151 -9.37 -29.72 -10.13
N TYR A 152 -10.32 -29.56 -9.23
CA TYR A 152 -10.21 -28.65 -8.09
C TYR A 152 -9.63 -29.41 -6.89
N LEU A 153 -8.36 -29.14 -6.52
CA LEU A 153 -7.67 -29.83 -5.43
C LEU A 153 -7.98 -29.16 -4.08
N SER A 154 -9.09 -29.57 -3.46
CA SER A 154 -9.52 -29.14 -2.12
C SER A 154 -8.94 -30.08 -1.04
N ILE A 155 -7.64 -30.33 -1.10
CA ILE A 155 -6.87 -31.27 -0.26
C ILE A 155 -5.65 -30.55 0.33
N PRO A 156 -4.99 -31.09 1.38
CA PRO A 156 -3.75 -30.51 1.90
C PRO A 156 -2.67 -30.41 0.82
N SER A 157 -1.90 -29.32 0.86
CA SER A 157 -0.87 -29.02 -0.15
C SER A 157 0.21 -30.11 -0.28
N ALA A 158 0.47 -30.88 0.78
CA ALA A 158 1.37 -32.04 0.74
C ALA A 158 0.92 -33.16 -0.24
N ALA A 159 -0.38 -33.21 -0.56
CA ALA A 159 -0.94 -34.18 -1.48
C ALA A 159 -1.02 -33.69 -2.95
N TYR A 160 -0.60 -32.44 -3.23
CA TYR A 160 -0.69 -31.90 -4.59
C TYR A 160 0.20 -32.64 -5.60
N GLN A 161 1.41 -33.02 -5.19
CA GLN A 161 2.34 -33.75 -6.06
C GLN A 161 1.74 -35.10 -6.53
N SER A 162 1.28 -35.94 -5.58
CA SER A 162 0.70 -37.23 -5.93
C SER A 162 -0.57 -37.11 -6.75
N ALA A 163 -1.50 -36.21 -6.36
CA ALA A 163 -2.72 -35.98 -7.11
C ALA A 163 -2.43 -35.45 -8.53
N SER A 164 -1.48 -34.54 -8.70
CA SER A 164 -1.08 -34.01 -10.01
C SER A 164 -0.47 -35.11 -10.90
N HIS A 165 0.39 -35.97 -10.34
CA HIS A 165 0.95 -37.10 -11.03
C HIS A 165 -0.15 -38.06 -11.51
N SER A 166 -1.07 -38.48 -10.62
CA SER A 166 -2.17 -39.37 -10.95
C SER A 166 -3.09 -38.80 -12.02
N ILE A 167 -3.42 -37.50 -11.94
CA ILE A 167 -4.24 -36.81 -12.95
C ILE A 167 -3.51 -36.82 -14.31
N HIS A 168 -2.20 -36.53 -14.33
CA HIS A 168 -1.42 -36.52 -15.55
C HIS A 168 -1.37 -37.93 -16.19
N THR A 169 -1.10 -38.95 -15.39
CA THR A 169 -0.89 -40.31 -15.85
C THR A 169 -2.18 -40.97 -16.35
N HIS A 170 -3.30 -40.77 -15.63
CA HIS A 170 -4.52 -41.52 -15.88
C HIS A 170 -5.61 -40.74 -16.62
N CYS A 171 -5.60 -39.40 -16.51
CA CYS A 171 -6.70 -38.57 -16.99
C CYS A 171 -6.36 -37.75 -18.25
N ARG A 172 -5.09 -37.67 -18.67
CA ARG A 172 -4.71 -37.04 -19.95
C ARG A 172 -4.92 -37.98 -21.12
N HIS A 173 -5.75 -37.56 -22.06
CA HIS A 173 -6.03 -38.32 -23.27
C HIS A 173 -6.08 -37.38 -24.46
N GLU A 174 -5.68 -37.81 -25.66
CA GLU A 174 -5.63 -36.98 -26.88
C GLU A 174 -6.96 -36.33 -27.28
N LYS A 175 -8.09 -36.92 -26.86
CA LYS A 175 -9.44 -36.39 -27.12
C LYS A 175 -9.88 -35.31 -26.15
N ILE A 176 -9.08 -34.96 -25.13
CA ILE A 176 -9.39 -33.93 -24.15
C ILE A 176 -8.93 -32.57 -24.68
N SER A 177 -9.85 -31.63 -24.84
CA SER A 177 -9.58 -30.30 -25.38
C SER A 177 -8.78 -29.42 -24.44
N SER A 178 -9.02 -29.54 -23.13
CA SER A 178 -8.24 -28.85 -22.10
C SER A 178 -8.33 -29.52 -20.74
N THR A 179 -7.26 -29.47 -19.97
CA THR A 179 -7.21 -29.89 -18.58
C THR A 179 -6.76 -28.71 -17.72
N LYS A 180 -7.45 -28.44 -16.63
CA LYS A 180 -7.08 -27.41 -15.65
C LYS A 180 -6.95 -28.04 -14.27
N VAL A 181 -5.89 -27.70 -13.54
CA VAL A 181 -5.65 -28.10 -12.15
C VAL A 181 -5.70 -26.85 -11.28
N VAL A 182 -6.60 -26.85 -10.30
CA VAL A 182 -6.85 -25.72 -9.41
C VAL A 182 -6.29 -26.04 -8.03
N LEU A 183 -5.44 -25.17 -7.53
CA LEU A 183 -4.74 -25.33 -6.26
C LEU A 183 -5.21 -24.26 -5.26
N GLU A 184 -5.43 -24.70 -4.03
CA GLU A 184 -5.68 -23.82 -2.88
C GLU A 184 -4.39 -23.48 -2.13
N LYS A 185 -4.37 -22.36 -1.43
CA LYS A 185 -3.27 -22.04 -0.51
C LYS A 185 -3.24 -23.02 0.69
N PRO A 186 -2.07 -23.22 1.33
CA PRO A 186 -0.79 -22.55 1.13
C PRO A 186 0.02 -23.11 -0.03
N PHE A 187 0.73 -22.22 -0.72
CA PHE A 187 1.70 -22.57 -1.75
C PHE A 187 3.10 -22.57 -1.13
N GLY A 188 3.48 -23.68 -0.50
CA GLY A 188 4.69 -23.81 0.32
C GLY A 188 4.58 -23.12 1.68
N LEU A 189 5.61 -23.28 2.52
CA LEU A 189 5.77 -22.65 3.83
C LEU A 189 6.88 -21.57 3.83
N ASN A 190 7.71 -21.58 2.77
CA ASN A 190 8.77 -20.63 2.46
C ASN A 190 8.99 -20.61 0.94
N LYS A 191 9.88 -19.74 0.44
CA LYS A 191 10.17 -19.63 -1.00
C LYS A 191 10.66 -20.95 -1.61
N GLU A 192 11.56 -21.64 -0.92
CA GLU A 192 12.16 -22.91 -1.40
C GLU A 192 11.10 -24.00 -1.60
N THR A 193 10.27 -24.24 -0.57
CA THR A 193 9.21 -25.25 -0.64
C THR A 193 8.13 -24.88 -1.65
N ALA A 194 7.83 -23.59 -1.82
CA ALA A 194 6.90 -23.09 -2.83
C ALA A 194 7.43 -23.33 -4.26
N ALA A 195 8.71 -23.03 -4.48
CA ALA A 195 9.37 -23.26 -5.76
C ALA A 195 9.40 -24.77 -6.09
N LYS A 196 9.87 -25.61 -5.16
CA LYS A 196 9.91 -27.07 -5.33
C LYS A 196 8.54 -27.66 -5.66
N GLN A 197 7.49 -27.23 -4.92
CA GLN A 197 6.13 -27.68 -5.19
C GLN A 197 5.65 -27.26 -6.59
N ALA A 198 5.94 -26.03 -7.00
CA ALA A 198 5.56 -25.53 -8.31
C ALA A 198 6.34 -26.23 -9.43
N ASP A 199 7.64 -26.56 -9.24
CA ASP A 199 8.47 -27.25 -10.21
C ASP A 199 7.96 -28.66 -10.47
N VAL A 200 7.67 -29.42 -9.40
CA VAL A 200 7.11 -30.77 -9.51
C VAL A 200 5.77 -30.79 -10.27
N ILE A 201 4.90 -29.80 -10.02
CA ILE A 201 3.64 -29.70 -10.75
C ILE A 201 3.88 -29.32 -12.22
N SER A 202 4.90 -28.47 -12.49
CA SER A 202 5.28 -28.07 -13.85
C SER A 202 5.87 -29.21 -14.70
N GLU A 203 6.31 -30.33 -14.11
CA GLU A 203 6.70 -31.55 -14.85
C GLU A 203 5.49 -32.20 -15.56
N HIS A 204 4.29 -31.97 -15.04
CA HIS A 204 3.05 -32.60 -15.50
C HIS A 204 2.10 -31.66 -16.23
N PHE A 205 2.11 -30.37 -15.88
CA PHE A 205 1.17 -29.37 -16.39
C PHE A 205 1.88 -28.08 -16.80
N ARG A 206 1.43 -27.49 -17.90
CA ARG A 206 1.87 -26.14 -18.31
C ARG A 206 1.35 -25.10 -17.31
N ASP A 207 2.02 -23.96 -17.23
CA ASP A 207 1.65 -22.89 -16.29
C ASP A 207 0.25 -22.31 -16.55
N ASP A 208 -0.23 -22.36 -17.81
CA ASP A 208 -1.59 -21.94 -18.18
C ASP A 208 -2.69 -22.96 -17.82
N GLU A 209 -2.31 -24.19 -17.46
CA GLU A 209 -3.19 -25.25 -16.97
C GLU A 209 -3.28 -25.26 -15.43
N VAL A 210 -2.34 -24.63 -14.73
CA VAL A 210 -2.28 -24.59 -13.26
C VAL A 210 -2.81 -23.25 -12.73
N LEU A 211 -3.89 -23.30 -11.98
CA LEU A 211 -4.58 -22.12 -11.45
C LEU A 211 -4.50 -22.08 -9.92
N ARG A 212 -3.74 -21.13 -9.38
CA ARG A 212 -3.54 -20.95 -7.92
C ARG A 212 -4.52 -19.91 -7.41
N VAL A 213 -5.44 -20.32 -6.54
CA VAL A 213 -6.54 -19.48 -6.06
C VAL A 213 -6.07 -18.48 -5.02
N ASP A 214 -6.37 -17.19 -5.26
CA ASP A 214 -6.48 -16.20 -4.21
C ASP A 214 -7.93 -15.67 -4.15
N HIS A 215 -8.70 -16.19 -3.21
CA HIS A 215 -10.12 -15.87 -3.10
C HIS A 215 -10.40 -14.39 -2.71
N TYR A 216 -9.40 -13.63 -2.23
CA TYR A 216 -9.54 -12.18 -2.01
C TYR A 216 -9.58 -11.40 -3.31
N LEU A 217 -8.85 -11.86 -4.34
CA LEU A 217 -8.95 -11.28 -5.69
C LEU A 217 -10.33 -11.53 -6.33
N ALA A 218 -11.01 -12.60 -5.92
CA ALA A 218 -12.34 -12.95 -6.39
C ALA A 218 -13.49 -12.17 -5.71
N LYS A 219 -13.21 -11.42 -4.62
CA LYS A 219 -14.25 -10.62 -3.97
C LYS A 219 -14.74 -9.50 -4.87
N SER A 220 -16.05 -9.24 -4.86
CA SER A 220 -16.72 -8.31 -5.76
C SER A 220 -16.04 -6.94 -5.82
N VAL A 221 -15.70 -6.34 -4.66
CA VAL A 221 -15.01 -5.04 -4.60
C VAL A 221 -13.57 -5.12 -5.10
N SER A 222 -12.84 -6.21 -4.81
CA SER A 222 -11.47 -6.38 -5.32
C SER A 222 -11.41 -6.36 -6.84
N LYS A 223 -12.38 -6.99 -7.51
CA LYS A 223 -12.53 -6.98 -8.97
C LYS A 223 -12.89 -5.59 -9.52
N GLN A 224 -13.43 -4.69 -8.71
CA GLN A 224 -13.78 -3.34 -9.14
C GLN A 224 -12.63 -2.33 -8.98
N ILE A 225 -11.56 -2.64 -8.25
CA ILE A 225 -10.47 -1.68 -7.98
C ILE A 225 -9.88 -1.11 -9.29
N LEU A 226 -9.50 -1.97 -10.23
CA LEU A 226 -8.91 -1.52 -11.50
C LEU A 226 -9.95 -0.83 -12.40
N ASN A 227 -11.17 -1.33 -12.45
CA ASN A 227 -12.28 -0.72 -13.21
C ASN A 227 -12.60 0.69 -12.68
N PHE A 228 -12.67 0.84 -11.36
CA PHE A 228 -12.88 2.14 -10.73
C PHE A 228 -11.73 3.11 -11.00
N ARG A 229 -10.48 2.65 -10.87
CA ARG A 229 -9.30 3.45 -11.22
C ARG A 229 -9.31 3.88 -12.68
N ALA A 230 -9.69 2.98 -13.60
CA ALA A 230 -9.74 3.26 -15.03
C ALA A 230 -10.85 4.28 -15.37
N LYS A 231 -12.04 4.15 -14.76
CA LYS A 231 -13.17 5.06 -14.97
C LYS A 231 -12.89 6.48 -14.46
N ASN A 232 -12.02 6.61 -13.44
CA ASN A 232 -11.63 7.89 -12.83
C ASN A 232 -10.14 8.22 -13.10
N ARG A 233 -9.60 7.80 -14.24
CA ARG A 233 -8.16 7.93 -14.56
C ARG A 233 -7.68 9.39 -14.50
N GLU A 234 -8.46 10.31 -15.05
CA GLU A 234 -8.08 11.71 -15.18
C GLU A 234 -7.89 12.39 -13.81
N GLU A 235 -8.71 12.04 -12.82
CA GLU A 235 -8.66 12.60 -11.48
C GLU A 235 -7.76 11.76 -10.57
N LEU A 236 -8.06 10.45 -10.47
CA LEU A 236 -7.50 9.60 -9.44
C LEU A 236 -6.03 9.22 -9.70
N ASP A 237 -5.65 8.98 -10.95
CA ASP A 237 -4.28 8.54 -11.24
C ASP A 237 -3.24 9.66 -10.98
N LYS A 238 -3.66 10.92 -11.10
CA LYS A 238 -2.86 12.09 -10.69
C LYS A 238 -2.67 12.21 -9.19
N LEU A 239 -3.60 11.65 -8.40
CA LEU A 239 -3.60 11.71 -6.94
C LEU A 239 -2.88 10.53 -6.29
N LEU A 240 -2.84 9.37 -6.96
CA LEU A 240 -2.25 8.14 -6.43
C LEU A 240 -0.72 8.16 -6.58
N ASN A 241 -0.06 9.00 -5.78
CA ASN A 241 1.41 9.08 -5.71
C ASN A 241 1.87 9.72 -4.40
N GLY A 242 3.19 9.71 -4.14
CA GLY A 242 3.78 10.22 -2.91
C GLY A 242 3.64 11.73 -2.67
N GLN A 243 3.22 12.51 -3.66
CA GLN A 243 2.92 13.93 -3.46
C GLN A 243 1.62 14.09 -2.67
N PHE A 244 0.62 13.26 -2.94
CA PHE A 244 -0.75 13.44 -2.47
C PHE A 244 -1.18 12.42 -1.44
N VAL A 245 -0.69 11.19 -1.54
CA VAL A 245 -0.98 10.12 -0.59
C VAL A 245 -0.10 10.26 0.64
N ASP A 246 -0.73 10.30 1.81
CA ASP A 246 -0.03 10.25 3.10
C ASP A 246 0.40 8.82 3.43
N ARG A 247 -0.52 7.87 3.32
CA ARG A 247 -0.30 6.45 3.55
C ARG A 247 -1.41 5.59 2.95
N VAL A 248 -1.12 4.30 2.80
CA VAL A 248 -2.10 3.28 2.41
C VAL A 248 -2.20 2.25 3.53
N GLU A 249 -3.41 1.97 3.99
CA GLU A 249 -3.70 0.99 5.04
C GLU A 249 -4.46 -0.18 4.43
N ILE A 250 -3.98 -1.41 4.63
CA ILE A 250 -4.64 -2.63 4.14
C ILE A 250 -4.85 -3.55 5.34
N VAL A 251 -6.12 -3.71 5.72
CA VAL A 251 -6.50 -4.29 7.00
C VAL A 251 -7.42 -5.48 6.80
N MET A 252 -7.15 -6.56 7.53
CA MET A 252 -8.02 -7.71 7.65
C MET A 252 -8.09 -8.18 9.09
N LYS A 253 -9.21 -7.93 9.75
CA LYS A 253 -9.47 -8.31 11.14
C LYS A 253 -10.57 -9.36 11.24
N GLU A 254 -10.38 -10.36 12.10
CA GLU A 254 -11.35 -11.40 12.36
C GLU A 254 -11.68 -11.47 13.85
N ARG A 255 -12.97 -11.54 14.21
CA ARG A 255 -13.42 -11.70 15.59
C ARG A 255 -13.30 -13.14 16.10
N ILE A 256 -13.15 -14.09 15.19
CA ILE A 256 -13.01 -15.51 15.52
C ILE A 256 -11.53 -15.88 15.70
N GLY A 257 -11.29 -16.87 16.57
CA GLY A 257 -9.98 -17.51 16.75
C GLY A 257 -9.77 -18.67 15.77
N ASN A 258 -8.88 -19.57 16.13
CA ASN A 258 -8.48 -20.72 15.31
C ASN A 258 -8.96 -22.07 15.84
N LYS A 259 -9.85 -22.09 16.83
CA LYS A 259 -10.39 -23.32 17.45
C LYS A 259 -10.95 -24.28 16.39
N GLY A 260 -10.57 -25.55 16.45
CA GLY A 260 -10.91 -26.59 15.48
C GLY A 260 -10.00 -26.63 14.25
N ARG A 261 -8.96 -25.75 14.17
CA ARG A 261 -8.00 -25.68 13.06
C ARG A 261 -6.59 -25.32 13.53
N LEU A 262 -6.30 -25.44 14.81
CA LEU A 262 -5.04 -24.99 15.40
C LEU A 262 -3.85 -25.77 14.88
N ASP A 263 -3.96 -27.08 14.65
CA ASP A 263 -2.87 -27.91 14.08
C ASP A 263 -2.39 -27.38 12.71
N PHE A 264 -3.32 -26.97 11.86
CA PHE A 264 -2.99 -26.36 10.58
C PHE A 264 -2.46 -24.92 10.73
N TYR A 265 -3.11 -24.13 11.58
CA TYR A 265 -2.75 -22.73 11.75
C TYR A 265 -1.40 -22.53 12.41
N ASP A 266 -1.03 -23.42 13.30
CA ASP A 266 0.24 -23.36 14.02
C ASP A 266 1.46 -23.47 13.10
N GLN A 267 1.32 -24.18 11.98
CA GLN A 267 2.35 -24.26 10.94
C GLN A 267 2.45 -23.01 10.07
N THR A 268 1.37 -22.25 9.95
CA THR A 268 1.29 -21.10 9.04
C THR A 268 1.44 -19.75 9.74
N GLY A 269 0.71 -19.53 10.81
CA GLY A 269 0.59 -18.23 11.46
C GLY A 269 -0.01 -17.16 10.54
N VAL A 270 -0.30 -15.99 11.09
CA VAL A 270 -0.99 -14.91 10.38
C VAL A 270 -0.23 -14.37 9.16
N VAL A 271 1.10 -14.37 9.18
CA VAL A 271 1.89 -13.80 8.08
C VAL A 271 1.74 -14.65 6.83
N ARG A 272 1.93 -15.98 6.93
CA ARG A 272 1.74 -16.92 5.81
C ARG A 272 0.26 -17.09 5.44
N ASP A 273 -0.65 -17.04 6.44
CA ASP A 273 -2.08 -17.22 6.17
C ASP A 273 -2.67 -16.05 5.37
N VAL A 274 -2.26 -14.81 5.63
CA VAL A 274 -2.96 -13.62 5.12
C VAL A 274 -2.05 -12.58 4.48
N MET A 275 -0.92 -12.24 5.10
CA MET A 275 -0.16 -11.06 4.69
C MET A 275 0.67 -11.28 3.44
N GLN A 276 1.36 -12.43 3.36
CA GLN A 276 2.23 -12.83 2.25
C GLN A 276 1.46 -12.98 0.93
N ASN A 277 0.18 -13.29 0.98
CA ASN A 277 -0.69 -13.52 -0.15
C ASN A 277 -1.73 -12.41 -0.30
N HIS A 278 -2.90 -12.56 0.28
CA HIS A 278 -4.07 -11.70 0.10
C HIS A 278 -3.77 -10.20 0.22
N LEU A 279 -3.12 -9.78 1.33
CA LEU A 279 -2.89 -8.35 1.55
C LEU A 279 -1.84 -7.79 0.58
N THR A 280 -0.81 -8.57 0.24
CA THR A 280 0.20 -8.13 -0.73
C THR A 280 -0.37 -8.07 -2.16
N GLU A 281 -1.27 -8.98 -2.53
CA GLU A 281 -2.03 -8.89 -3.79
C GLU A 281 -2.91 -7.63 -3.85
N LEU A 282 -3.54 -7.26 -2.73
CA LEU A 282 -4.32 -6.01 -2.64
C LEU A 282 -3.41 -4.76 -2.75
N VAL A 283 -2.17 -4.80 -2.21
CA VAL A 283 -1.16 -3.76 -2.49
C VAL A 283 -0.94 -3.64 -3.99
N ALA A 284 -0.77 -4.76 -4.69
CA ALA A 284 -0.52 -4.74 -6.12
C ALA A 284 -1.66 -4.08 -6.91
N LEU A 285 -2.92 -4.38 -6.59
CA LEU A 285 -4.09 -3.79 -7.26
C LEU A 285 -4.17 -2.26 -7.10
N VAL A 286 -3.79 -1.75 -5.93
CA VAL A 286 -3.85 -0.31 -5.63
C VAL A 286 -2.64 0.43 -6.19
N ALA A 287 -1.44 -0.17 -6.08
CA ALA A 287 -0.20 0.55 -6.28
C ALA A 287 0.43 0.36 -7.67
N MET A 288 0.03 -0.66 -8.44
CA MET A 288 0.55 -0.86 -9.79
C MET A 288 0.21 0.31 -10.72
N GLU A 289 1.05 0.55 -11.72
CA GLU A 289 0.68 1.46 -12.79
C GLU A 289 -0.61 0.99 -13.45
N LEU A 290 -1.47 1.91 -13.82
CA LEU A 290 -2.75 1.57 -14.41
C LEU A 290 -2.58 1.31 -15.92
N PRO A 291 -2.76 0.07 -16.41
CA PRO A 291 -2.65 -0.22 -17.84
C PRO A 291 -3.68 0.56 -18.64
N PHE A 292 -3.39 0.85 -19.91
CA PHE A 292 -4.32 1.55 -20.80
C PHE A 292 -5.62 0.76 -20.92
N ASN A 293 -5.52 -0.55 -21.11
CA ASN A 293 -6.66 -1.48 -21.15
C ASN A 293 -6.67 -2.40 -19.93
N VAL A 294 -7.59 -2.15 -19.00
CA VAL A 294 -7.77 -2.95 -17.78
C VAL A 294 -8.52 -4.27 -18.02
N SER A 295 -8.88 -4.59 -19.26
CA SER A 295 -9.41 -5.90 -19.65
C SER A 295 -8.33 -6.82 -20.22
N ASP A 296 -7.13 -6.31 -20.45
CA ASP A 296 -6.01 -7.13 -20.91
C ASP A 296 -5.26 -7.73 -19.71
N TYR A 297 -5.54 -8.99 -19.42
CA TYR A 297 -4.92 -9.73 -18.33
C TYR A 297 -3.38 -9.76 -18.43
N ARG A 298 -2.81 -9.83 -19.65
CA ARG A 298 -1.34 -9.89 -19.82
C ARG A 298 -0.68 -8.61 -19.35
N MET A 299 -1.27 -7.48 -19.72
CA MET A 299 -0.80 -6.17 -19.23
C MET A 299 -0.96 -6.06 -17.71
N ILE A 300 -2.12 -6.46 -17.16
CA ILE A 300 -2.35 -6.43 -15.71
C ILE A 300 -1.28 -7.26 -14.98
N GLU A 301 -1.00 -8.47 -15.46
CA GLU A 301 0.01 -9.34 -14.86
C GLU A 301 1.40 -8.73 -14.92
N GLU A 302 1.82 -8.19 -16.06
CA GLU A 302 3.11 -7.51 -16.24
C GLU A 302 3.28 -6.33 -15.28
N TYR A 303 2.27 -5.49 -15.14
CA TYR A 303 2.31 -4.34 -14.24
C TYR A 303 2.30 -4.76 -12.76
N LYS A 304 1.60 -5.85 -12.39
CA LYS A 304 1.68 -6.43 -11.05
C LYS A 304 3.09 -6.95 -10.75
N LEU A 305 3.67 -7.72 -11.67
CA LEU A 305 5.03 -8.27 -11.51
C LEU A 305 6.05 -7.13 -11.36
N THR A 306 5.97 -6.11 -12.21
CA THR A 306 6.84 -4.94 -12.14
C THR A 306 6.74 -4.23 -10.78
N LEU A 307 5.55 -4.07 -10.24
CA LEU A 307 5.37 -3.46 -8.93
C LEU A 307 5.95 -4.34 -7.81
N LEU A 308 5.64 -5.64 -7.80
CA LEU A 308 6.10 -6.56 -6.77
C LEU A 308 7.62 -6.62 -6.68
N GLN A 309 8.33 -6.55 -7.81
CA GLN A 309 9.80 -6.46 -7.88
C GLN A 309 10.35 -5.16 -7.26
N GLN A 310 9.53 -4.13 -7.16
CA GLN A 310 9.91 -2.83 -6.57
C GLN A 310 9.58 -2.75 -5.07
N ILE A 311 8.87 -3.71 -4.51
CA ILE A 311 8.63 -3.79 -3.06
C ILE A 311 9.91 -4.30 -2.39
N LYS A 312 10.40 -3.55 -1.42
CA LYS A 312 11.54 -3.99 -0.61
C LYS A 312 11.12 -5.17 0.27
N PRO A 313 11.98 -6.20 0.43
CA PRO A 313 11.75 -7.23 1.44
C PRO A 313 11.47 -6.61 2.80
N VAL A 314 10.50 -7.17 3.52
CA VAL A 314 10.12 -6.69 4.85
C VAL A 314 11.28 -6.97 5.82
N GLY A 315 11.78 -5.95 6.49
CA GLY A 315 12.78 -6.10 7.53
C GLY A 315 12.15 -6.40 8.90
N ARG A 316 12.96 -6.95 9.80
CA ARG A 316 12.54 -7.25 11.18
C ARG A 316 11.96 -6.03 11.90
N ASP A 317 12.56 -4.86 11.71
CA ASP A 317 12.13 -3.62 12.34
C ASP A 317 10.83 -3.06 11.77
N ALA A 318 10.40 -3.59 10.62
CA ALA A 318 9.16 -3.23 9.94
C ALA A 318 7.98 -4.18 10.24
N LEU A 319 8.16 -5.13 11.18
CA LEU A 319 7.15 -6.15 11.50
C LEU A 319 6.88 -6.22 13.02
N LEU A 320 5.61 -6.13 13.40
CA LEU A 320 5.11 -6.44 14.73
C LEU A 320 4.34 -7.74 14.70
N LEU A 321 4.68 -8.65 15.62
CA LEU A 321 3.97 -9.91 15.81
C LEU A 321 3.24 -9.93 17.16
N GLY A 322 2.00 -10.42 17.17
CA GLY A 322 1.17 -10.59 18.36
C GLY A 322 0.53 -11.97 18.43
N GLN A 323 0.18 -12.40 19.65
CA GLN A 323 -0.56 -13.64 19.89
C GLN A 323 -1.65 -13.36 20.94
N TYR A 324 -2.89 -13.81 20.69
CA TYR A 324 -3.95 -13.64 21.70
C TYR A 324 -3.71 -14.54 22.93
N SER A 325 -4.05 -14.05 24.09
CA SER A 325 -3.61 -14.61 25.37
C SER A 325 -4.02 -16.07 25.59
N ARG A 326 -5.18 -16.50 25.08
CA ARG A 326 -5.67 -17.87 25.20
C ARG A 326 -5.17 -18.84 24.12
N TYR A 327 -4.33 -18.39 23.19
CA TYR A 327 -3.86 -19.25 22.09
C TYR A 327 -3.22 -20.55 22.59
N MET A 328 -2.35 -20.45 23.59
CA MET A 328 -1.66 -21.60 24.14
C MET A 328 -2.60 -22.57 24.89
N GLU A 329 -3.63 -22.07 25.55
CA GLU A 329 -4.65 -22.90 26.18
C GLU A 329 -5.44 -23.69 25.12
N GLU A 330 -5.90 -23.02 24.09
CA GLU A 330 -6.62 -23.64 22.98
C GLU A 330 -5.75 -24.66 22.24
N ALA A 331 -4.47 -24.33 21.99
CA ALA A 331 -3.54 -25.19 21.29
C ALA A 331 -3.24 -26.48 22.08
N ARG A 332 -3.06 -26.42 23.38
CA ARG A 332 -2.90 -27.62 24.23
C ARG A 332 -4.08 -28.60 24.18
N ASN A 333 -5.28 -28.08 23.94
CA ASN A 333 -6.49 -28.91 23.82
C ASN A 333 -6.62 -29.60 22.46
N GLU A 334 -6.00 -29.07 21.40
CA GLU A 334 -6.16 -29.58 20.04
C GLU A 334 -4.90 -30.26 19.45
N ILE A 335 -3.71 -29.80 19.85
CA ILE A 335 -2.44 -30.30 19.31
C ILE A 335 -1.79 -31.24 20.30
N LYS A 336 -1.54 -32.47 19.88
CA LYS A 336 -0.80 -33.44 20.68
C LYS A 336 0.67 -33.06 20.80
N ASN A 337 1.24 -33.10 22.00
CA ASN A 337 2.65 -32.84 22.29
C ASN A 337 3.12 -31.42 21.92
N ILE A 338 2.28 -30.43 22.15
CA ILE A 338 2.66 -29.02 21.96
C ILE A 338 3.73 -28.61 22.98
N ASP A 339 4.81 -28.00 22.49
CA ASP A 339 5.85 -27.41 23.34
C ASP A 339 5.33 -26.14 24.03
N GLN A 340 5.84 -25.85 25.24
CA GLN A 340 5.43 -24.66 26.01
C GLN A 340 5.85 -23.32 25.37
N SER A 341 6.73 -23.36 24.35
CA SER A 341 7.31 -22.18 23.67
C SER A 341 6.71 -21.88 22.29
N HIS A 342 5.45 -22.25 22.03
CA HIS A 342 4.83 -21.99 20.72
C HIS A 342 4.73 -20.49 20.42
N LEU A 343 5.46 -20.09 19.37
CA LEU A 343 5.66 -18.70 18.98
C LEU A 343 4.79 -18.27 17.78
N THR A 344 3.75 -19.03 17.46
CA THR A 344 2.91 -18.78 16.30
C THR A 344 2.13 -17.47 16.43
N PRO A 345 2.37 -16.48 15.57
CA PRO A 345 1.69 -15.19 15.65
C PRO A 345 0.26 -15.30 15.13
N THR A 346 -0.69 -14.73 15.89
CA THR A 346 -2.11 -14.61 15.51
C THR A 346 -2.49 -13.20 15.11
N PHE A 347 -1.57 -12.26 15.27
CA PHE A 347 -1.64 -10.88 14.78
C PHE A 347 -0.30 -10.50 14.17
N ALA A 348 -0.36 -9.76 13.07
CA ALA A 348 0.81 -9.06 12.53
C ALA A 348 0.42 -7.70 11.98
N ALA A 349 1.34 -6.75 12.12
CA ALA A 349 1.31 -5.49 11.39
C ALA A 349 2.69 -5.24 10.77
N ALA A 350 2.71 -4.82 9.52
CA ALA A 350 3.94 -4.61 8.77
C ALA A 350 3.91 -3.31 7.98
N LEU A 351 5.08 -2.72 7.79
CA LEU A 351 5.29 -1.57 6.91
C LEU A 351 6.00 -2.03 5.64
N LEU A 352 5.34 -1.89 4.49
CA LEU A 352 5.94 -2.14 3.19
C LEU A 352 6.37 -0.80 2.55
N GLN A 353 7.51 -0.85 1.86
CA GLN A 353 8.05 0.26 1.08
C GLN A 353 8.16 -0.14 -0.39
N ILE A 354 7.68 0.73 -1.28
CA ILE A 354 7.75 0.53 -2.73
C ILE A 354 8.81 1.48 -3.29
N ASN A 355 9.88 0.91 -3.86
CA ASN A 355 11.01 1.66 -4.38
C ASN A 355 10.80 2.08 -5.84
N ASN A 356 9.85 3.00 -6.08
CA ASN A 356 9.66 3.62 -7.37
C ASN A 356 9.30 5.12 -7.23
N PRO A 357 9.38 5.92 -8.30
CA PRO A 357 9.11 7.36 -8.23
C PRO A 357 7.68 7.70 -7.77
N ARG A 358 6.69 6.86 -8.09
CA ARG A 358 5.29 7.08 -7.73
C ARG A 358 5.05 6.95 -6.23
N TRP A 359 5.57 5.87 -5.61
CA TRP A 359 5.25 5.48 -4.24
C TRP A 359 6.40 5.68 -3.25
N ARG A 360 7.54 6.16 -3.71
CA ARG A 360 8.66 6.48 -2.82
C ARG A 360 8.17 7.34 -1.66
N ARG A 361 8.39 6.89 -0.43
CA ARG A 361 8.01 7.55 0.83
C ARG A 361 6.51 7.48 1.18
N VAL A 362 5.72 6.69 0.50
CA VAL A 362 4.37 6.36 0.96
C VAL A 362 4.43 5.07 1.75
N PRO A 363 4.15 5.07 3.05
CA PRO A 363 4.05 3.85 3.83
C PRO A 363 2.81 3.06 3.43
N PHE A 364 3.00 1.77 3.14
CA PHE A 364 1.93 0.80 2.99
C PHE A 364 1.87 -0.03 4.25
N ILE A 365 0.82 0.12 5.04
CA ILE A 365 0.64 -0.51 6.34
C ILE A 365 -0.31 -1.68 6.17
N LEU A 366 0.20 -2.88 6.36
CA LEU A 366 -0.60 -4.11 6.34
C LEU A 366 -0.86 -4.57 7.77
N MET A 367 -2.10 -4.95 8.06
CA MET A 367 -2.49 -5.44 9.39
C MET A 367 -3.49 -6.59 9.29
N SER A 368 -3.23 -7.65 10.02
CA SER A 368 -4.17 -8.77 10.15
C SER A 368 -4.12 -9.39 11.55
N GLY A 369 -5.26 -9.90 12.05
CA GLY A 369 -5.30 -10.57 13.34
C GLY A 369 -6.59 -11.34 13.60
N LYS A 370 -6.49 -12.30 14.53
CA LYS A 370 -7.58 -13.13 15.06
C LYS A 370 -8.02 -12.61 16.43
N HIS A 371 -9.25 -12.92 16.86
CA HIS A 371 -9.85 -12.42 18.11
C HIS A 371 -9.74 -10.89 18.27
N MET A 372 -9.90 -10.18 17.14
CA MET A 372 -9.85 -8.72 17.13
C MET A 372 -11.18 -8.11 17.62
N ASP A 373 -11.18 -6.82 17.97
CA ASP A 373 -12.33 -6.03 18.39
C ASP A 373 -13.49 -6.04 17.39
N GLU A 374 -13.16 -6.18 16.11
CA GLU A 374 -14.13 -6.14 15.02
C GLU A 374 -13.82 -7.15 13.91
N ARG A 375 -14.78 -7.35 13.01
CA ARG A 375 -14.56 -8.03 11.75
C ARG A 375 -14.54 -7.00 10.63
N SER A 376 -13.38 -6.80 10.01
CA SER A 376 -13.20 -5.78 8.96
C SER A 376 -12.18 -6.23 7.91
N SER A 377 -12.44 -5.88 6.64
CA SER A 377 -11.49 -6.10 5.56
C SER A 377 -11.59 -4.94 4.57
N HIS A 378 -10.56 -4.09 4.52
CA HIS A 378 -10.55 -2.89 3.68
C HIS A 378 -9.16 -2.46 3.25
N ILE A 379 -9.13 -1.68 2.18
CA ILE A 379 -8.00 -0.85 1.77
C ILE A 379 -8.41 0.60 1.98
N ARG A 380 -7.60 1.36 2.66
CA ARG A 380 -7.83 2.77 2.94
C ARG A 380 -6.66 3.61 2.48
N ILE A 381 -6.89 4.53 1.57
CA ILE A 381 -5.90 5.48 1.05
C ILE A 381 -6.20 6.83 1.68
N LEU A 382 -5.25 7.35 2.46
CA LEU A 382 -5.38 8.65 3.09
C LEU A 382 -4.55 9.67 2.34
N PHE A 383 -5.17 10.82 2.07
CA PHE A 383 -4.54 11.91 1.34
C PHE A 383 -4.07 13.01 2.30
N ARG A 384 -3.01 13.72 1.92
CA ARG A 384 -2.43 14.80 2.71
C ARG A 384 -3.41 15.98 2.80
N GLU A 385 -3.49 16.61 3.97
CA GLU A 385 -4.59 17.55 4.30
C GLU A 385 -4.61 18.90 3.56
N LYS A 386 -3.52 19.35 2.93
CA LYS A 386 -3.38 20.79 2.66
C LYS A 386 -3.25 21.26 1.21
N GLU A 387 -3.19 20.42 0.20
CA GLU A 387 -2.77 20.90 -1.13
C GLU A 387 -3.71 20.58 -2.30
N PHE A 388 -4.93 20.13 -2.03
CA PHE A 388 -5.80 19.70 -3.12
C PHE A 388 -7.22 20.22 -3.10
N CYS A 389 -7.51 20.90 -4.15
CA CYS A 389 -8.82 20.93 -4.76
C CYS A 389 -8.67 20.68 -6.25
N VAL A 390 -9.18 19.56 -6.74
CA VAL A 390 -9.07 19.20 -8.17
C VAL A 390 -10.19 19.84 -9.00
N SER A 391 -11.38 20.03 -8.44
CA SER A 391 -12.46 20.79 -9.07
C SER A 391 -13.62 21.03 -8.09
N GLY A 392 -14.22 22.21 -8.12
CA GLY A 392 -15.45 22.49 -7.40
C GLY A 392 -15.29 22.78 -5.90
N CYS A 393 -14.10 23.18 -5.44
CA CYS A 393 -13.96 23.73 -4.10
C CYS A 393 -14.65 25.08 -4.04
N ALA A 394 -15.75 25.12 -3.30
CA ALA A 394 -16.46 26.36 -3.04
C ALA A 394 -15.53 27.35 -2.32
N ASP A 395 -15.57 28.57 -2.79
CA ASP A 395 -14.83 29.71 -2.27
C ASP A 395 -14.92 29.83 -0.75
N GLY A 396 -13.76 29.85 -0.10
CA GLY A 396 -13.48 30.58 1.14
C GLY A 396 -14.19 30.21 2.44
N ASN A 397 -15.26 29.41 2.45
CA ASN A 397 -16.08 29.09 3.63
C ASN A 397 -16.28 27.60 3.90
N SER A 398 -15.43 26.73 3.38
CA SER A 398 -15.50 25.33 3.77
C SER A 398 -14.97 25.20 5.20
N SER A 399 -15.86 24.85 6.12
CA SER A 399 -15.50 24.29 7.42
C SER A 399 -14.43 23.23 7.19
N PHE A 400 -13.21 23.48 7.69
CA PHE A 400 -12.10 22.53 7.62
C PHE A 400 -12.62 21.18 8.12
N THR A 401 -12.72 20.21 7.21
CA THR A 401 -13.13 18.86 7.60
C THR A 401 -12.12 18.35 8.62
N LYS A 402 -12.61 18.00 9.79
CA LYS A 402 -11.85 17.54 10.95
C LYS A 402 -11.03 16.26 10.66
N TYR A 403 -11.20 15.69 9.48
CA TYR A 403 -10.70 14.39 9.08
C TYR A 403 -10.00 14.44 7.73
N PRO A 404 -8.94 13.60 7.52
CA PRO A 404 -8.24 13.54 6.25
C PRO A 404 -9.14 12.99 5.13
N ARG A 405 -8.97 13.52 3.92
CA ARG A 405 -9.62 12.98 2.71
C ARG A 405 -9.18 11.56 2.48
N GLN A 406 -10.11 10.70 2.08
CA GLN A 406 -9.82 9.28 1.94
C GLN A 406 -10.60 8.62 0.80
N LEU A 407 -10.00 7.57 0.26
CA LEU A 407 -10.62 6.59 -0.62
C LEU A 407 -10.56 5.24 0.08
N VAL A 408 -11.71 4.57 0.22
CA VAL A 408 -11.80 3.29 0.92
C VAL A 408 -12.42 2.24 -0.01
N PHE A 409 -11.73 1.11 -0.16
CA PHE A 409 -12.28 -0.10 -0.76
C PHE A 409 -12.64 -1.05 0.38
N GLN A 410 -13.91 -1.10 0.76
CA GLN A 410 -14.43 -2.04 1.75
C GLN A 410 -14.62 -3.41 1.10
N ILE A 411 -13.63 -4.29 1.26
CA ILE A 411 -13.55 -5.60 0.57
C ILE A 411 -14.52 -6.63 1.16
N GLY A 412 -14.81 -6.52 2.46
CA GLY A 412 -15.68 -7.44 3.16
C GLY A 412 -16.42 -6.73 4.28
N HIS A 413 -16.57 -7.40 5.43
CA HIS A 413 -17.22 -6.79 6.58
C HIS A 413 -16.53 -5.48 7.00
N GLY A 414 -17.30 -4.57 7.55
CA GLY A 414 -16.81 -3.26 7.99
C GLY A 414 -17.95 -2.38 8.52
N PRO A 415 -17.70 -1.07 8.67
CA PRO A 415 -18.67 -0.13 9.23
C PRO A 415 -19.84 0.19 8.29
N VAL A 416 -19.75 -0.17 7.02
CA VAL A 416 -20.81 0.04 6.03
C VAL A 416 -21.70 -1.18 5.90
N PRO A 417 -22.99 -1.02 5.50
CA PRO A 417 -23.94 -2.12 5.37
C PRO A 417 -23.49 -3.23 4.42
N SER A 418 -22.77 -2.87 3.34
CA SER A 418 -22.28 -3.79 2.33
C SER A 418 -20.86 -3.46 1.90
N ALA A 419 -20.14 -4.45 1.37
CA ALA A 419 -18.86 -4.19 0.72
C ALA A 419 -19.03 -3.17 -0.42
N GLY A 420 -18.08 -2.23 -0.56
CA GLY A 420 -18.24 -1.14 -1.55
C GLY A 420 -17.04 -0.21 -1.59
N ILE A 421 -17.17 0.86 -2.36
CA ILE A 421 -16.16 1.90 -2.51
C ILE A 421 -16.70 3.20 -1.93
N LEU A 422 -15.91 3.84 -1.07
CA LEU A 422 -16.23 5.13 -0.49
C LEU A 422 -15.18 6.17 -0.93
N VAL A 423 -15.66 7.32 -1.39
CA VAL A 423 -14.82 8.44 -1.81
C VAL A 423 -15.23 9.66 -1.01
N SER A 424 -14.31 10.30 -0.28
CA SER A 424 -14.61 11.58 0.39
C SER A 424 -15.09 12.61 -0.64
N LYS A 425 -16.22 13.25 -0.40
CA LYS A 425 -16.79 14.30 -1.28
C LYS A 425 -15.85 15.46 -1.52
N SER A 426 -14.96 15.71 -0.57
CA SER A 426 -13.91 16.72 -0.68
C SER A 426 -12.70 16.27 -1.51
N LEU A 427 -12.66 15.03 -2.02
CA LEU A 427 -11.58 14.52 -2.84
C LEU A 427 -11.87 14.74 -4.33
N PHE A 428 -12.91 14.14 -4.85
CA PHE A 428 -13.46 14.34 -6.21
C PHE A 428 -14.84 13.69 -6.32
N ASN A 429 -15.59 14.02 -7.38
CA ASN A 429 -16.86 13.39 -7.69
C ASN A 429 -16.64 12.14 -8.58
N PRO A 430 -16.84 10.92 -8.06
CA PRO A 430 -16.45 9.71 -8.77
C PRO A 430 -17.42 9.35 -9.91
N SER A 431 -16.85 8.85 -11.01
CA SER A 431 -17.57 8.10 -12.02
C SER A 431 -17.56 6.62 -11.66
N TRP A 432 -18.73 6.00 -11.57
CA TRP A 432 -18.84 4.60 -11.18
C TRP A 432 -18.80 3.65 -12.40
N PRO A 433 -18.13 2.48 -12.31
CA PRO A 433 -18.29 1.42 -13.28
C PRO A 433 -19.75 0.95 -13.35
N ASP A 434 -20.20 0.48 -14.52
CA ASP A 434 -21.59 0.02 -14.72
C ASP A 434 -21.98 -1.20 -13.84
N THR A 435 -20.96 -1.88 -13.31
CA THR A 435 -21.08 -2.97 -12.33
C THR A 435 -21.24 -2.50 -10.88
N MET A 436 -21.24 -1.17 -10.65
CA MET A 436 -21.40 -0.56 -9.33
C MET A 436 -22.67 0.31 -9.31
N LYS A 437 -23.31 0.39 -8.14
CA LYS A 437 -24.49 1.22 -7.89
C LYS A 437 -24.22 2.15 -6.73
N GLU A 438 -24.38 3.45 -6.95
CA GLU A 438 -24.29 4.45 -5.87
C GLU A 438 -25.51 4.34 -4.93
N LEU A 439 -25.23 4.40 -3.63
CA LEU A 439 -26.24 4.37 -2.58
C LEU A 439 -26.14 5.65 -1.74
N PRO A 440 -27.28 6.24 -1.31
CA PRO A 440 -27.27 7.35 -0.39
C PRO A 440 -26.79 6.89 0.99
N MET A 441 -25.92 7.65 1.62
CA MET A 441 -25.54 7.47 3.00
C MET A 441 -26.33 8.42 3.89
N THR A 442 -26.90 7.90 4.98
CA THR A 442 -27.74 8.67 5.90
C THR A 442 -26.94 9.07 7.14
N SER A 443 -27.34 10.19 7.77
CA SER A 443 -26.73 10.64 9.03
C SER A 443 -26.99 9.72 10.23
N LYS A 444 -27.83 8.67 10.06
CA LYS A 444 -28.09 7.64 11.08
C LYS A 444 -27.06 6.53 11.09
N ASP A 445 -26.28 6.41 10.04
CA ASP A 445 -25.22 5.44 9.97
C ASP A 445 -24.09 5.82 10.95
N SER A 446 -23.41 4.84 11.52
CA SER A 446 -22.27 5.08 12.42
C SER A 446 -21.12 5.80 11.68
N ALA A 447 -20.32 6.55 12.41
CA ALA A 447 -19.14 7.19 11.82
C ALA A 447 -18.24 6.16 11.12
N ILE A 448 -17.85 6.48 9.88
CA ILE A 448 -17.05 5.61 9.04
C ILE A 448 -15.63 6.13 9.05
N HIS A 449 -14.68 5.36 9.57
CA HIS A 449 -13.29 5.75 9.67
C HIS A 449 -13.11 7.18 10.23
N GLY A 450 -13.93 7.54 11.21
CA GLY A 450 -13.89 8.82 11.87
C GLY A 450 -14.59 9.98 11.15
N GLN A 451 -15.24 9.76 10.00
CA GLN A 451 -15.99 10.78 9.25
C GLN A 451 -17.49 10.55 9.31
N SER A 452 -18.27 11.63 9.12
CA SER A 452 -19.69 11.50 8.94
C SER A 452 -20.01 10.71 7.66
N PRO A 453 -20.96 9.78 7.69
CA PRO A 453 -21.41 9.06 6.49
C PRO A 453 -21.78 9.99 5.33
N GLY A 454 -22.41 11.12 5.63
CA GLY A 454 -22.78 12.13 4.65
C GLY A 454 -21.61 12.79 3.88
N ASP A 455 -20.38 12.63 4.36
CA ASP A 455 -19.18 13.17 3.71
C ASP A 455 -18.62 12.27 2.62
N PHE A 456 -19.26 11.12 2.36
CA PHE A 456 -18.83 10.16 1.34
C PHE A 456 -19.82 10.06 0.16
N HIS A 457 -19.27 9.84 -1.03
CA HIS A 457 -19.89 9.09 -2.08
C HIS A 457 -19.70 7.60 -1.81
N TYR A 458 -20.73 6.80 -1.87
CA TYR A 458 -20.67 5.38 -1.58
C TYR A 458 -21.35 4.56 -2.67
N ALA A 459 -20.63 3.60 -3.24
CA ALA A 459 -21.20 2.67 -4.22
C ALA A 459 -20.87 1.22 -3.86
N VAL A 460 -21.80 0.34 -4.19
CA VAL A 460 -21.71 -1.10 -3.97
C VAL A 460 -21.77 -1.86 -5.29
N PRO A 461 -21.20 -3.07 -5.39
CA PRO A 461 -21.41 -3.94 -6.54
C PRO A 461 -22.91 -4.18 -6.80
N VAL A 462 -23.35 -4.13 -8.07
CA VAL A 462 -24.75 -4.42 -8.45
C VAL A 462 -25.14 -5.85 -8.04
N LYS A 463 -24.17 -6.80 -8.16
CA LYS A 463 -24.29 -8.18 -7.67
C LYS A 463 -23.09 -8.46 -6.77
N ASP A 464 -23.32 -8.66 -5.48
CA ASP A 464 -22.28 -9.10 -4.53
C ASP A 464 -22.20 -10.63 -4.54
N THR A 465 -21.35 -11.16 -5.43
CA THR A 465 -21.20 -12.60 -5.63
C THR A 465 -20.21 -13.15 -4.60
N PRO A 466 -20.53 -14.28 -3.92
CA PRO A 466 -19.58 -14.93 -3.03
C PRO A 466 -18.26 -15.28 -3.73
N ALA A 467 -17.13 -15.12 -3.02
CA ALA A 467 -15.80 -15.24 -3.62
C ALA A 467 -15.56 -16.58 -4.33
N TYR A 468 -15.98 -17.69 -3.75
CA TYR A 468 -15.80 -19.02 -4.38
C TYR A 468 -16.73 -19.24 -5.58
N THR A 469 -17.91 -18.63 -5.59
CA THR A 469 -18.78 -18.61 -6.79
C THR A 469 -18.09 -17.87 -7.93
N MET A 470 -17.44 -16.74 -7.62
CA MET A 470 -16.65 -15.99 -8.60
C MET A 470 -15.42 -16.76 -9.07
N VAL A 471 -14.71 -17.46 -8.16
CA VAL A 471 -13.56 -18.34 -8.52
C VAL A 471 -14.00 -19.41 -9.51
N ILE A 472 -15.10 -20.09 -9.26
CA ILE A 472 -15.60 -21.16 -10.14
C ILE A 472 -16.10 -20.57 -11.48
N HIS A 473 -16.77 -19.42 -11.44
CA HIS A 473 -17.17 -18.69 -12.66
C HIS A 473 -15.93 -18.32 -13.50
N ASP A 474 -14.93 -17.68 -12.92
CA ASP A 474 -13.71 -17.25 -13.61
C ASP A 474 -12.91 -18.45 -14.14
N LEU A 475 -12.84 -19.53 -13.39
CA LEU A 475 -12.24 -20.78 -13.79
C LEU A 475 -12.90 -21.37 -15.04
N TYR A 476 -14.22 -21.42 -15.07
CA TYR A 476 -14.99 -21.94 -16.19
C TYR A 476 -14.85 -21.07 -17.44
N HIS A 477 -15.00 -19.75 -17.29
CA HIS A 477 -14.89 -18.77 -18.37
C HIS A 477 -13.44 -18.42 -18.76
N ASN A 478 -12.43 -19.07 -18.15
CA ASN A 478 -11.00 -18.84 -18.41
C ASN A 478 -10.56 -17.38 -18.13
N ILE A 479 -11.17 -16.74 -17.15
CA ILE A 479 -10.80 -15.42 -16.64
C ILE A 479 -9.67 -15.60 -15.63
N LYS A 480 -8.49 -15.05 -15.91
CA LYS A 480 -7.26 -15.36 -15.14
C LYS A 480 -6.95 -14.40 -13.99
N GLU A 481 -7.66 -13.32 -13.86
CA GLU A 481 -7.39 -12.23 -12.90
C GLU A 481 -7.43 -12.69 -11.42
N THR A 482 -8.24 -13.71 -11.13
CA THR A 482 -8.44 -14.28 -9.79
C THR A 482 -7.32 -15.25 -9.37
N PHE A 483 -6.46 -15.66 -10.31
CA PHE A 483 -5.47 -16.69 -10.08
C PHE A 483 -4.05 -16.11 -10.05
N VAL A 484 -3.18 -16.74 -9.24
CA VAL A 484 -1.80 -16.31 -9.04
C VAL A 484 -0.87 -17.16 -9.90
N THR A 485 -0.05 -16.52 -10.74
CA THR A 485 0.97 -17.20 -11.56
C THR A 485 2.11 -17.71 -10.68
N LYS A 486 2.89 -18.68 -11.19
CA LYS A 486 4.10 -19.20 -10.51
C LYS A 486 5.08 -18.05 -10.21
N THR A 487 5.36 -17.21 -11.19
CA THR A 487 6.28 -16.07 -11.04
C THR A 487 5.80 -15.11 -9.96
N ARG A 488 4.51 -14.75 -9.97
CA ARG A 488 3.94 -13.84 -8.97
C ARG A 488 3.98 -14.44 -7.57
N MET A 489 3.65 -15.72 -7.42
CA MET A 489 3.75 -16.44 -6.14
C MET A 489 5.17 -16.38 -5.55
N LEU A 490 6.20 -16.59 -6.38
CA LEU A 490 7.59 -16.52 -5.92
C LEU A 490 8.03 -15.11 -5.53
N LEU A 491 7.59 -14.07 -6.26
CA LEU A 491 7.84 -12.68 -5.87
C LEU A 491 7.15 -12.30 -4.55
N LEU A 492 5.96 -12.82 -4.29
CA LEU A 492 5.30 -12.63 -2.99
C LEU A 492 6.13 -13.24 -1.85
N TRP A 493 6.79 -14.38 -2.08
CA TRP A 493 7.73 -14.96 -1.11
C TRP A 493 9.02 -14.15 -0.96
N ASP A 494 9.54 -13.53 -2.02
CA ASP A 494 10.72 -12.66 -1.95
C ASP A 494 10.53 -11.48 -1.00
N ILE A 495 9.30 -11.00 -0.86
CA ILE A 495 8.96 -9.90 0.05
C ILE A 495 8.99 -10.35 1.52
N TRP A 496 8.59 -11.59 1.82
CA TRP A 496 8.27 -12.00 3.19
C TRP A 496 9.16 -13.09 3.77
N ASP A 497 9.83 -13.89 2.96
CA ASP A 497 10.50 -15.12 3.41
C ASP A 497 11.61 -14.84 4.43
N ALA A 498 12.48 -13.87 4.17
CA ALA A 498 13.57 -13.51 5.06
C ALA A 498 13.07 -13.11 6.45
N VAL A 499 12.09 -12.22 6.55
CA VAL A 499 11.57 -11.73 7.83
C VAL A 499 10.82 -12.82 8.61
N ILE A 500 10.14 -13.73 7.93
CA ILE A 500 9.50 -14.89 8.57
C ILE A 500 10.53 -15.79 9.23
N GLN A 501 11.66 -16.05 8.56
CA GLN A 501 12.76 -16.83 9.12
C GLN A 501 13.45 -16.11 10.28
N GLU A 502 13.78 -14.85 10.11
CA GLU A 502 14.42 -14.01 11.14
C GLU A 502 13.59 -13.86 12.41
N THR A 503 12.26 -13.88 12.30
CA THR A 503 11.35 -13.69 13.44
C THR A 503 10.77 -14.98 14.03
N SER A 504 11.10 -16.14 13.47
CA SER A 504 10.55 -17.43 13.89
C SER A 504 10.84 -17.80 15.35
N HIS A 505 11.92 -17.27 15.92
CA HIS A 505 12.35 -17.50 17.32
C HIS A 505 11.97 -16.36 18.28
N ILE A 506 11.28 -15.32 17.79
CA ILE A 506 10.92 -14.14 18.57
C ILE A 506 9.53 -14.32 19.16
N PRO A 507 9.38 -14.27 20.50
CA PRO A 507 8.06 -14.34 21.11
C PRO A 507 7.14 -13.20 20.64
N PRO A 508 5.94 -13.51 20.12
CA PRO A 508 4.96 -12.50 19.76
C PRO A 508 4.45 -11.78 21.01
N ARG A 509 4.06 -10.52 20.90
CA ARG A 509 3.47 -9.76 22.00
C ARG A 509 2.08 -10.31 22.32
N LEU A 510 1.82 -10.60 23.59
CA LEU A 510 0.50 -11.06 24.00
C LEU A 510 -0.51 -9.91 23.97
N TYR A 511 -1.70 -10.17 23.41
CA TYR A 511 -2.82 -9.24 23.47
C TYR A 511 -4.08 -9.93 24.02
N LYS A 512 -4.95 -9.13 24.65
CA LYS A 512 -6.23 -9.61 25.15
C LYS A 512 -7.23 -9.69 23.99
N GLU A 513 -8.01 -10.78 23.96
CA GLU A 513 -9.06 -10.97 22.96
C GLU A 513 -10.03 -9.80 22.97
N TYR A 514 -10.42 -9.35 21.78
CA TYR A 514 -11.32 -8.23 21.52
C TYR A 514 -10.86 -6.87 22.08
N SER A 515 -9.62 -6.78 22.61
CA SER A 515 -9.07 -5.57 23.22
C SER A 515 -7.55 -5.46 22.98
N PRO A 516 -7.14 -5.31 21.70
CA PRO A 516 -5.73 -5.33 21.30
C PRO A 516 -5.03 -3.96 21.43
N GLU A 517 -5.51 -3.05 22.27
CA GLU A 517 -4.99 -1.67 22.39
C GLU A 517 -3.51 -1.60 22.80
N ASN A 518 -2.98 -2.66 23.41
CA ASN A 518 -1.57 -2.77 23.77
C ASN A 518 -0.64 -3.04 22.58
N LEU A 519 -1.19 -3.36 21.41
CA LEU A 519 -0.43 -3.57 20.19
C LEU A 519 -0.03 -2.23 19.56
N ASN A 520 0.99 -1.63 20.13
CA ASN A 520 1.62 -0.43 19.62
C ASN A 520 3.06 -0.75 19.23
N PHE A 521 3.52 -0.23 18.10
CA PHE A 521 4.92 -0.29 17.73
C PHE A 521 5.35 0.95 16.95
N THR A 522 6.64 1.21 16.97
CA THR A 522 7.22 2.29 16.19
C THR A 522 8.08 1.66 15.11
N VAL A 523 7.80 1.96 13.85
CA VAL A 523 8.60 1.56 12.70
C VAL A 523 9.01 2.83 11.99
N ASP A 524 10.31 3.01 11.73
CA ASP A 524 10.86 4.17 11.03
C ASP A 524 10.31 5.52 11.54
N GLY A 525 10.17 5.64 12.87
CA GLY A 525 9.61 6.84 13.50
C GLY A 525 8.08 6.96 13.45
N PHE A 526 7.39 6.05 12.75
CA PHE A 526 5.93 5.98 12.78
C PHE A 526 5.47 5.17 13.98
N LYS A 527 4.68 5.77 14.86
CA LYS A 527 3.93 5.02 15.86
C LYS A 527 2.72 4.39 15.20
N LEU A 528 2.80 3.10 14.94
CA LEU A 528 1.67 2.30 14.53
C LEU A 528 0.96 1.84 15.79
N ARG A 529 -0.20 2.42 16.05
CA ARG A 529 -1.12 1.93 17.09
C ARG A 529 -2.11 0.98 16.45
N TYR A 530 -2.60 0.04 17.26
CA TYR A 530 -3.75 -0.76 16.86
C TYR A 530 -4.88 0.18 16.38
N MET A 531 -5.48 -0.15 15.24
CA MET A 531 -6.56 0.63 14.63
C MET A 531 -7.90 0.00 14.94
N ASP A 532 -8.74 0.72 15.68
CA ASP A 532 -10.17 0.49 15.65
C ASP A 532 -10.84 1.31 14.54
N GLN A 533 -12.11 1.02 14.23
CA GLN A 533 -12.86 1.76 13.19
C GLN A 533 -13.20 3.20 13.60
N SER A 534 -13.24 3.48 14.90
CA SER A 534 -13.63 4.77 15.45
C SER A 534 -12.46 5.77 15.45
N HIS A 535 -11.22 5.27 15.44
CA HIS A 535 -10.03 6.10 15.53
C HIS A 535 -9.16 5.93 14.29
N SER A 536 -9.00 7.01 13.54
CA SER A 536 -7.91 7.14 12.60
C SER A 536 -6.59 6.87 13.32
N MET A 537 -5.65 6.11 12.71
CA MET A 537 -4.29 5.91 13.24
C MET A 537 -3.53 7.20 13.54
N TYR A 538 -3.99 8.30 13.03
CA TYR A 538 -3.66 9.65 13.40
C TYR A 538 -4.88 10.32 14.04
N ALA A 539 -5.27 9.91 15.24
CA ALA A 539 -5.39 10.97 16.21
C ALA A 539 -3.96 11.50 16.35
N ARG A 540 -3.55 12.47 15.55
CA ARG A 540 -2.79 13.54 16.16
C ARG A 540 -3.65 13.87 17.37
N ASN A 541 -3.21 13.48 18.57
CA ASN A 541 -3.55 14.24 19.73
C ASN A 541 -3.06 15.65 19.45
N ILE A 542 -3.83 16.35 18.68
CA ILE A 542 -4.04 17.74 18.97
C ILE A 542 -4.93 17.63 20.21
N ASP A 543 -4.31 17.32 21.36
CA ASP A 543 -4.74 17.95 22.57
C ASP A 543 -4.71 19.43 22.19
N LYS A 544 -5.88 19.93 21.83
CA LYS A 544 -6.09 21.37 21.88
C LYS A 544 -5.86 21.70 23.35
N PRO A 545 -4.74 22.33 23.73
CA PRO A 545 -4.84 23.15 24.90
C PRO A 545 -6.01 24.07 24.53
N ALA A 546 -7.00 24.11 25.40
CA ALA A 546 -8.06 25.11 25.28
C ALA A 546 -7.34 26.43 25.01
N ILE A 547 -7.45 26.92 23.76
CA ILE A 547 -6.97 28.26 23.41
C ILE A 547 -7.93 29.16 24.14
N LYS A 548 -7.62 29.41 25.40
CA LYS A 548 -8.12 30.58 26.10
C LYS A 548 -7.57 31.77 25.33
N SER A 549 -8.46 32.52 24.71
CA SER A 549 -8.27 33.78 24.02
C SER A 549 -7.07 33.81 23.04
N MET A 550 -7.35 33.99 21.77
CA MET A 550 -6.33 34.38 20.79
C MET A 550 -5.66 35.67 21.27
N ALA A 551 -4.52 35.53 21.92
CA ALA A 551 -3.62 36.62 22.09
C ALA A 551 -3.30 37.19 20.70
N VAL A 552 -3.39 38.47 20.51
CA VAL A 552 -3.06 39.16 19.27
C VAL A 552 -1.68 38.70 18.83
N ILE A 553 -1.56 38.12 17.62
CA ILE A 553 -0.26 37.69 17.07
C ILE A 553 0.67 38.90 17.04
N PRO A 554 1.82 38.85 17.73
CA PRO A 554 2.73 39.98 17.79
C PRO A 554 3.17 40.45 16.41
N PRO A 555 3.48 41.72 16.21
CA PRO A 555 3.80 42.32 14.90
C PRO A 555 4.89 41.57 14.12
N LEU A 556 5.91 41.06 14.79
CA LEU A 556 7.01 40.33 14.17
C LEU A 556 6.54 39.10 13.39
N PHE A 557 5.49 38.44 13.85
CA PHE A 557 4.98 37.19 13.29
C PHE A 557 3.77 37.38 12.37
N ARG A 558 3.26 38.61 12.21
CA ARG A 558 2.15 38.86 11.28
C ARG A 558 2.56 38.57 9.84
N ASN A 559 1.68 37.88 9.14
CA ASN A 559 1.91 37.43 7.75
C ASN A 559 3.13 36.52 7.57
N LYS A 560 3.58 35.85 8.63
CA LYS A 560 4.66 34.82 8.59
C LYS A 560 4.13 33.50 9.06
N THR A 561 4.76 32.42 8.61
CA THR A 561 4.43 31.07 9.07
C THR A 561 4.98 30.87 10.49
N LEU A 562 4.07 30.59 11.44
CA LEU A 562 4.41 30.37 12.83
C LEU A 562 3.94 28.99 13.28
N PHE A 563 4.89 28.16 13.74
CA PHE A 563 4.63 26.88 14.38
C PHE A 563 4.97 27.02 15.87
N CYS A 564 3.94 26.94 16.74
CA CYS A 564 4.13 26.92 18.18
C CYS A 564 3.60 25.59 18.74
N LYS A 565 4.48 24.73 19.27
CA LYS A 565 4.17 23.37 19.72
C LYS A 565 5.08 22.92 20.86
N PRO A 566 4.68 21.92 21.69
CA PRO A 566 5.63 21.25 22.59
C PRO A 566 6.86 20.74 21.83
N LEU A 567 8.04 20.82 22.44
CA LEU A 567 9.35 20.59 21.81
C LEU A 567 9.39 19.37 20.89
N LYS A 568 8.94 18.21 21.35
CA LYS A 568 8.96 16.98 20.54
C LYS A 568 8.11 17.08 19.26
N ALA A 569 6.91 17.63 19.37
CA ALA A 569 6.01 17.85 18.24
C ALA A 569 6.53 18.94 17.28
N LEU A 570 7.22 19.95 17.84
CA LEU A 570 7.87 21.02 17.07
C LEU A 570 9.01 20.47 16.22
N ILE A 571 9.91 19.67 16.81
CA ILE A 571 11.07 19.09 16.15
C ILE A 571 10.61 18.13 15.04
N ASN A 572 9.59 17.29 15.28
CA ASN A 572 9.03 16.43 14.24
C ASN A 572 8.41 17.25 13.10
N ALA A 573 7.68 18.32 13.42
CA ALA A 573 7.12 19.22 12.39
C ALA A 573 8.21 19.90 11.55
N LEU A 574 9.31 20.33 12.18
CA LEU A 574 10.44 20.94 11.49
C LEU A 574 11.19 19.93 10.62
N ALA A 575 11.45 18.73 11.14
CA ALA A 575 12.08 17.65 10.36
C ALA A 575 11.24 17.31 9.11
N SER A 576 9.91 17.19 9.27
CA SER A 576 8.98 17.00 8.15
C SER A 576 8.99 18.18 7.17
N TYR A 577 9.16 19.40 7.67
CA TYR A 577 9.23 20.61 6.85
C TYR A 577 10.50 20.64 5.99
N ILE A 578 11.67 20.35 6.60
CA ILE A 578 12.95 20.27 5.90
C ILE A 578 12.89 19.17 4.83
N PHE A 579 12.37 18.01 5.19
CA PHE A 579 12.24 16.90 4.26
C PHE A 579 11.39 17.27 3.02
N ARG A 580 10.25 17.91 3.18
CA ARG A 580 9.41 18.36 2.06
C ARG A 580 10.11 19.40 1.18
N ASN A 581 10.87 20.30 1.79
CA ASN A 581 11.67 21.28 1.04
C ASN A 581 12.76 20.59 0.21
N ALA A 582 13.42 19.55 0.76
CA ALA A 582 14.39 18.75 0.03
C ALA A 582 13.74 18.07 -1.18
N GLU A 583 12.59 17.41 -0.98
CA GLU A 583 11.85 16.77 -2.07
C GLU A 583 11.45 17.74 -3.19
N SER A 584 10.93 18.91 -2.82
CA SER A 584 10.53 19.93 -3.81
C SER A 584 11.74 20.44 -4.58
N SER A 585 12.81 20.78 -3.88
CA SER A 585 14.05 21.29 -4.49
C SER A 585 14.66 20.28 -5.48
N ILE A 586 14.76 19.03 -5.08
CA ILE A 586 15.34 17.98 -5.93
C ILE A 586 14.45 17.70 -7.13
N ARG A 587 13.14 17.69 -6.97
CA ARG A 587 12.21 17.52 -8.09
C ARG A 587 12.36 18.64 -9.12
N GLU A 588 12.48 19.89 -8.67
CA GLU A 588 12.53 21.07 -9.56
C GLU A 588 13.93 21.34 -10.10
N ARG A 589 14.98 21.16 -9.28
CA ARG A 589 16.34 21.62 -9.56
C ARG A 589 17.40 20.52 -9.51
N LYS A 590 17.00 19.26 -9.17
CA LYS A 590 17.86 18.07 -9.03
C LYS A 590 18.85 18.14 -7.86
N ILE A 591 18.76 19.16 -7.01
CA ILE A 591 19.69 19.41 -5.93
C ILE A 591 18.97 20.14 -4.77
N PHE A 592 19.44 19.95 -3.54
CA PHE A 592 18.95 20.64 -2.36
C PHE A 592 20.12 21.26 -1.57
N HIS A 593 20.19 22.58 -1.51
CA HIS A 593 21.18 23.31 -0.72
C HIS A 593 20.61 23.74 0.63
N ILE A 594 21.08 23.13 1.72
CA ILE A 594 20.68 23.48 3.08
C ILE A 594 21.86 23.97 3.90
N ALA A 595 21.66 25.10 4.62
CA ALA A 595 22.65 25.61 5.57
C ALA A 595 22.16 25.46 7.02
N PHE A 596 22.98 24.90 7.89
CA PHE A 596 22.69 24.68 9.30
C PHE A 596 23.46 25.63 10.21
N SER A 597 22.77 26.23 11.21
CA SER A 597 23.40 26.88 12.34
C SER A 597 23.96 25.86 13.31
N GLY A 598 25.00 26.28 14.10
CA GLY A 598 25.55 25.49 15.19
C GLY A 598 24.72 25.53 16.48
N GLY A 599 25.25 24.96 17.53
CA GLY A 599 24.67 24.91 18.89
C GLY A 599 24.02 23.56 19.21
N ASN A 600 23.37 23.48 20.39
CA ASN A 600 22.77 22.23 20.89
C ASN A 600 21.39 21.96 20.33
N THR A 601 20.64 23.00 19.97
CA THR A 601 19.28 22.87 19.47
C THR A 601 19.17 22.07 18.16
N PRO A 602 20.06 22.25 17.15
CA PRO A 602 20.04 21.45 15.94
C PRO A 602 20.31 19.95 16.16
N ILE A 603 21.01 19.58 17.24
CA ILE A 603 21.35 18.16 17.52
C ILE A 603 20.07 17.31 17.69
N ILE A 604 19.07 17.86 18.38
CA ILE A 604 17.76 17.16 18.56
C ILE A 604 17.06 17.00 17.20
N LEU A 605 17.13 18.03 16.36
CA LEU A 605 16.60 17.99 15.01
C LEU A 605 17.33 16.97 14.12
N PHE A 606 18.65 16.89 14.19
CA PHE A 606 19.45 15.90 13.44
C PHE A 606 19.03 14.48 13.79
N LYS A 607 18.90 14.16 15.09
CA LYS A 607 18.40 12.87 15.56
C LYS A 607 17.00 12.56 15.03
N GLU A 608 16.13 13.54 15.00
CA GLU A 608 14.78 13.38 14.47
C GLU A 608 14.79 13.14 12.95
N ILE A 609 15.60 13.89 12.18
CA ILE A 609 15.74 13.67 10.73
C ILE A 609 16.24 12.26 10.44
N LEU A 610 17.29 11.81 11.14
CA LEU A 610 17.88 10.49 10.96
C LEU A 610 16.91 9.37 11.33
N SER A 611 16.12 9.53 12.40
CA SER A 611 15.20 8.50 12.89
C SER A 611 13.87 8.49 12.16
N SER A 612 13.36 9.67 11.78
CA SER A 612 12.03 9.80 11.18
C SER A 612 12.02 9.81 9.65
N PHE A 613 13.18 10.07 9.03
CA PHE A 613 13.32 10.19 7.57
C PHE A 613 14.52 9.39 7.04
N PRO A 614 14.56 8.05 7.19
CA PRO A 614 15.68 7.23 6.74
C PRO A 614 15.92 7.31 5.23
N MET A 615 14.89 7.70 4.48
CA MET A 615 14.95 7.91 3.03
C MET A 615 15.19 9.38 2.66
N PHE A 616 15.77 10.17 3.56
CA PHE A 616 16.14 11.55 3.22
C PHE A 616 17.12 11.55 2.03
N PRO A 617 16.93 12.39 1.00
CA PRO A 617 17.72 12.36 -0.23
C PRO A 617 19.12 12.97 -0.02
N TRP A 618 19.94 12.28 0.72
CA TRP A 618 21.29 12.77 1.08
C TRP A 618 22.24 12.84 -0.11
N GLU A 619 22.07 12.02 -1.12
CA GLU A 619 22.93 12.01 -2.31
C GLU A 619 22.83 13.30 -3.13
N GLU A 620 21.63 13.91 -3.19
CA GLU A 620 21.37 15.17 -3.87
C GLU A 620 21.38 16.39 -2.94
N THR A 621 21.70 16.17 -1.65
CA THR A 621 21.71 17.24 -0.63
C THR A 621 23.11 17.79 -0.42
N HIS A 622 23.26 19.09 -0.59
CA HIS A 622 24.49 19.85 -0.26
C HIS A 622 24.32 20.50 1.10
N VAL A 623 25.21 20.18 2.03
CA VAL A 623 25.20 20.65 3.42
C VAL A 623 26.22 21.75 3.61
N TRP A 624 25.75 22.89 4.08
CA TRP A 624 26.49 24.12 4.32
C TRP A 624 26.41 24.55 5.78
N GLN A 625 27.32 25.43 6.22
CA GLN A 625 27.27 26.05 7.53
C GLN A 625 26.73 27.48 7.43
N VAL A 626 25.92 27.89 8.41
CA VAL A 626 25.47 29.28 8.57
C VAL A 626 26.56 30.12 9.23
N ASP A 627 27.23 29.53 10.22
CA ASP A 627 28.33 30.15 10.95
C ASP A 627 29.33 29.10 11.50
N GLU A 628 30.54 29.53 11.82
CA GLU A 628 31.56 28.66 12.44
C GLU A 628 32.41 29.48 13.39
N ARG A 629 32.85 28.83 14.45
CA ARG A 629 33.85 29.38 15.41
C ARG A 629 35.23 29.25 14.81
N CYS A 630 36.08 30.28 15.05
CA CYS A 630 37.48 30.27 14.63
C CYS A 630 38.30 29.32 15.50
N VAL A 631 38.08 28.04 15.31
CA VAL A 631 38.78 26.92 15.98
C VAL A 631 39.08 25.82 14.96
N SER A 632 39.92 24.88 15.30
CA SER A 632 40.14 23.70 14.46
C SER A 632 38.82 22.94 14.25
N GLN A 633 38.57 22.40 13.06
CA GLN A 633 37.40 21.57 12.76
C GLN A 633 37.27 20.33 13.66
N LYS A 634 38.33 19.90 14.33
CA LYS A 634 38.32 18.81 15.32
C LYS A 634 38.06 19.30 16.75
N HIS A 635 37.95 20.59 16.97
CA HIS A 635 37.71 21.17 18.29
C HIS A 635 36.26 20.95 18.71
N LYS A 636 36.04 20.62 20.00
CA LYS A 636 34.67 20.34 20.53
C LYS A 636 33.67 21.49 20.35
N GLN A 637 34.15 22.73 20.23
CA GLN A 637 33.30 23.91 19.98
C GLN A 637 33.15 24.25 18.50
N SER A 638 33.70 23.45 17.58
CA SER A 638 33.43 23.63 16.15
C SER A 638 31.99 23.23 15.82
N ASN A 639 31.29 24.08 15.08
CA ASN A 639 29.95 23.77 14.54
C ASN A 639 30.02 22.63 13.52
N PHE A 640 31.10 22.58 12.72
CA PHE A 640 31.33 21.47 11.78
C PHE A 640 31.56 20.15 12.52
N PHE A 641 32.34 20.14 13.61
CA PHE A 641 32.50 18.94 14.40
C PHE A 641 31.17 18.41 14.91
N SER A 642 30.32 19.29 15.47
CA SER A 642 29.01 18.91 15.96
C SER A 642 28.09 18.40 14.82
N LEU A 643 28.11 19.05 13.67
CA LEU A 643 27.35 18.66 12.49
C LEU A 643 27.80 17.29 11.96
N HIS A 644 29.12 17.06 11.89
CA HIS A 644 29.69 15.79 11.48
C HIS A 644 29.32 14.66 12.45
N GLU A 645 29.49 14.85 13.73
CA GLU A 645 29.27 13.82 14.74
C GLU A 645 27.79 13.46 14.97
N ASN A 646 26.86 14.37 14.70
CA ASN A 646 25.45 14.16 14.97
C ASN A 646 24.59 13.97 13.72
N LEU A 647 25.11 14.25 12.52
CA LEU A 647 24.35 14.10 11.25
C LEU A 647 25.20 13.40 10.19
N ILE A 648 26.29 14.03 9.72
CA ILE A 648 26.96 13.64 8.47
C ILE A 648 27.44 12.18 8.50
N LYS A 649 28.08 11.73 9.57
CA LYS A 649 28.61 10.38 9.70
C LYS A 649 27.56 9.26 9.67
N PHE A 650 26.28 9.59 9.82
CA PHE A 650 25.16 8.65 9.77
C PHE A 650 24.40 8.68 8.44
N THR A 651 24.91 9.40 7.45
CA THR A 651 24.28 9.63 6.16
C THR A 651 25.18 9.18 5.01
N ASN A 652 24.62 9.01 3.84
CA ASN A 652 25.35 8.75 2.59
C ASN A 652 25.56 10.02 1.75
N ILE A 653 25.71 11.18 2.40
CA ILE A 653 26.05 12.44 1.70
C ILE A 653 27.41 12.26 1.00
N PRO A 654 27.50 12.49 -0.33
CA PRO A 654 28.78 12.49 -1.01
C PRO A 654 29.74 13.54 -0.43
N TYR A 655 31.02 13.21 -0.29
CA TYR A 655 32.01 14.10 0.33
C TYR A 655 32.04 15.50 -0.32
N PHE A 656 31.91 15.59 -1.63
CA PHE A 656 31.90 16.85 -2.36
C PHE A 656 30.62 17.69 -2.18
N ASN A 657 29.58 17.12 -1.54
CA ASN A 657 28.36 17.84 -1.15
C ASN A 657 28.45 18.43 0.26
N ILE A 658 29.59 18.25 0.96
CA ILE A 658 29.81 18.76 2.30
C ILE A 658 30.69 19.99 2.20
N HIS A 659 30.19 21.14 2.62
CA HIS A 659 30.82 22.44 2.47
C HIS A 659 31.12 23.09 3.83
N PRO A 660 32.23 22.71 4.52
CA PRO A 660 32.60 23.34 5.78
C PRO A 660 33.13 24.76 5.54
N MET A 661 32.86 25.65 6.48
CA MET A 661 33.47 26.99 6.49
C MET A 661 34.99 26.92 6.64
N PRO A 662 35.75 27.54 5.73
CA PRO A 662 37.23 27.47 5.74
C PRO A 662 37.84 28.42 6.79
N VAL A 663 37.62 28.13 8.07
CA VAL A 663 38.18 28.90 9.19
C VAL A 663 39.67 28.63 9.41
N SER A 664 40.21 27.53 8.87
CA SER A 664 41.64 27.22 8.91
C SER A 664 42.22 27.33 7.50
N PHE A 665 43.20 28.20 7.33
CA PHE A 665 43.90 28.42 6.06
C PHE A 665 45.42 28.47 6.31
N ALA A 666 46.20 27.67 5.55
CA ALA A 666 47.63 27.56 5.64
C ALA A 666 48.17 27.34 7.10
N GLY A 667 47.47 26.53 7.89
CA GLY A 667 47.80 26.20 9.28
C GLY A 667 47.47 27.30 10.31
N LYS A 668 46.89 28.43 9.86
CA LYS A 668 46.46 29.54 10.73
C LYS A 668 44.95 29.62 10.77
N ILE A 669 44.36 29.73 11.94
CA ILE A 669 42.91 29.80 12.17
C ILE A 669 42.48 31.27 12.18
N CYS A 670 41.58 31.65 11.25
CA CYS A 670 41.06 33.01 11.02
C CYS A 670 42.13 34.13 11.04
N ALA A 671 43.41 33.77 10.82
CA ALA A 671 44.53 34.69 10.99
C ALA A 671 44.82 35.57 9.76
N VAL A 672 44.21 35.25 8.62
CA VAL A 672 44.37 36.04 7.39
C VAL A 672 43.04 36.72 7.10
N GLU A 673 43.04 38.01 7.26
CA GLU A 673 41.88 38.87 7.06
C GLU A 673 41.15 38.55 5.77
N ASN A 674 39.91 38.14 5.89
CA ASN A 674 38.95 37.83 4.80
C ASN A 674 39.27 36.68 3.82
N LYS A 675 40.43 36.01 3.86
CA LYS A 675 40.73 34.95 2.87
C LYS A 675 39.75 33.77 2.96
N GLY A 676 39.46 33.28 4.19
CA GLY A 676 38.51 32.18 4.38
C GLY A 676 37.07 32.56 3.99
N SER A 677 36.64 33.77 4.35
CA SER A 677 35.29 34.24 3.97
C SER A 677 35.14 34.47 2.46
N ASN A 678 36.19 34.99 1.81
CA ASN A 678 36.16 35.10 0.32
C ASN A 678 36.10 33.74 -0.32
N LEU A 679 36.88 32.74 0.14
CA LEU A 679 36.83 31.40 -0.39
C LEU A 679 35.43 30.77 -0.23
N TYR A 680 34.76 31.00 0.91
CA TYR A 680 33.41 30.47 1.11
C TYR A 680 32.37 31.19 0.23
N GLU A 681 32.51 32.50 0.01
CA GLU A 681 31.70 33.25 -0.96
C GLU A 681 31.89 32.72 -2.40
N ASP A 682 33.11 32.40 -2.78
CA ASP A 682 33.43 31.81 -4.07
C ASP A 682 32.82 30.42 -4.22
N MET A 683 32.94 29.57 -3.20
CA MET A 683 32.28 28.24 -3.17
C MET A 683 30.75 28.35 -3.34
N ILE A 684 30.12 29.27 -2.61
CA ILE A 684 28.68 29.52 -2.70
C ILE A 684 28.29 30.00 -4.10
N SER A 685 29.07 30.95 -4.65
CA SER A 685 28.79 31.55 -5.95
C SER A 685 28.93 30.56 -7.11
N HIS A 686 29.85 29.61 -7.00
CA HIS A 686 30.06 28.56 -8.01
C HIS A 686 29.08 27.39 -7.88
N SER A 687 28.67 27.05 -6.65
CA SER A 687 27.83 25.88 -6.38
C SER A 687 26.33 26.17 -6.38
N ILE A 688 25.92 27.38 -6.03
CA ILE A 688 24.53 27.75 -5.81
C ILE A 688 24.08 28.80 -6.83
N GLN A 689 23.16 28.41 -7.70
CA GLN A 689 22.61 29.27 -8.74
C GLN A 689 22.00 30.57 -8.12
N ALA A 690 22.41 31.71 -8.60
CA ALA A 690 22.03 33.03 -8.08
C ALA A 690 22.24 33.19 -6.57
N GLN A 691 23.11 32.37 -5.95
CA GLN A 691 23.38 32.35 -4.49
C GLN A 691 22.13 32.16 -3.65
N LYS A 692 21.12 31.41 -4.16
CA LYS A 692 19.84 31.15 -3.48
C LYS A 692 19.83 29.79 -2.84
N PHE A 693 20.09 29.74 -1.54
CA PHE A 693 19.87 28.53 -0.76
C PHE A 693 18.43 28.06 -0.85
N ASP A 694 18.18 26.76 -0.85
CA ASP A 694 16.85 26.22 -0.78
C ASP A 694 16.26 26.35 0.61
N LEU A 695 17.11 26.14 1.66
CA LEU A 695 16.72 26.36 3.05
C LEU A 695 17.91 26.80 3.90
N ILE A 696 17.70 27.80 4.74
CA ILE A 696 18.65 28.20 5.79
C ILE A 696 18.00 28.02 7.16
N LEU A 697 18.59 27.21 8.04
CA LEU A 697 18.14 27.03 9.42
C LEU A 697 18.91 27.94 10.36
N LEU A 698 18.23 28.85 11.00
CA LEU A 698 18.75 29.80 11.99
C LEU A 698 18.30 29.44 13.41
N GLY A 699 19.12 29.78 14.38
CA GLY A 699 18.75 29.84 15.80
C GLY A 699 18.57 31.27 16.30
N LEU A 700 18.06 31.42 17.52
CA LEU A 700 17.97 32.68 18.25
C LEU A 700 18.73 32.58 19.58
N GLY A 701 19.73 33.45 19.80
CA GLY A 701 20.44 33.54 21.08
C GLY A 701 19.54 34.15 22.17
N THR A 702 19.85 33.90 23.44
CA THR A 702 19.22 34.55 24.60
C THR A 702 19.43 36.04 24.61
N ASP A 703 20.50 36.53 24.00
CA ASP A 703 20.86 37.92 23.78
C ASP A 703 20.29 38.51 22.49
N GLY A 704 19.57 37.74 21.70
CA GLY A 704 18.99 38.08 20.40
C GLY A 704 19.92 37.99 19.21
N HIS A 705 21.09 37.36 19.34
CA HIS A 705 21.93 37.04 18.17
C HIS A 705 21.31 35.97 17.30
N THR A 706 21.59 36.02 16.00
CA THR A 706 21.30 34.93 15.05
C THR A 706 22.51 34.70 14.14
N ALA A 707 22.71 33.47 13.63
CA ALA A 707 23.99 33.10 13.06
C ALA A 707 25.15 33.45 14.03
N SER A 708 26.17 34.19 13.59
CA SER A 708 27.15 34.80 14.47
C SER A 708 27.13 36.34 14.38
N LEU A 709 25.91 36.88 14.23
CA LEU A 709 25.63 38.32 14.25
C LEU A 709 25.06 38.72 15.61
N PHE A 710 25.75 39.57 16.34
CA PHE A 710 25.42 39.97 17.70
C PHE A 710 24.62 41.30 17.76
N PRO A 711 23.87 41.59 18.85
CA PRO A 711 23.17 42.85 19.02
C PRO A 711 24.08 44.06 18.80
N GLY A 712 23.55 45.08 18.15
CA GLY A 712 24.30 46.22 17.68
C GLY A 712 25.01 46.02 16.33
N TYR A 713 24.89 44.86 15.71
CA TYR A 713 25.26 44.68 14.30
C TYR A 713 24.37 45.57 13.42
N ILE A 714 24.96 46.45 12.65
CA ILE A 714 24.29 47.27 11.65
C ILE A 714 24.83 46.87 10.30
N PRO A 715 23.99 46.33 9.37
CA PRO A 715 24.41 46.08 8.01
C PRO A 715 24.92 47.38 7.39
N ALA A 716 26.14 47.39 6.89
CA ALA A 716 26.63 48.60 6.21
C ALA A 716 25.81 48.83 4.95
N LYS A 717 25.45 50.08 4.67
CA LYS A 717 24.57 50.53 3.56
C LYS A 717 25.14 50.18 2.17
N LYS A 718 26.37 49.75 2.03
CA LYS A 718 27.08 49.39 0.79
C LYS A 718 27.98 48.16 0.97
N VAL A 719 27.50 47.10 1.56
CA VAL A 719 28.32 45.87 1.65
C VAL A 719 27.85 44.87 0.63
N GLU A 720 28.64 44.63 -0.39
CA GLU A 720 28.52 43.59 -1.39
C GLU A 720 28.91 42.19 -0.83
N ARG A 721 29.30 42.10 0.42
CA ARG A 721 29.77 40.86 1.04
C ARG A 721 28.63 39.95 1.48
N LEU A 722 28.84 38.67 1.27
CA LEU A 722 27.89 37.62 1.62
C LEU A 722 28.30 36.86 2.90
N VAL A 723 29.63 36.79 3.17
CA VAL A 723 30.22 36.10 4.33
C VAL A 723 31.29 37.02 4.98
N ALA A 724 31.36 37.07 6.29
CA ALA A 724 32.37 37.86 6.98
C ALA A 724 32.89 37.17 8.26
N LEU A 725 34.10 37.61 8.67
CA LEU A 725 34.60 37.35 10.03
C LEU A 725 33.94 38.33 11.00
N THR A 726 33.46 37.83 12.10
CA THR A 726 32.81 38.60 13.17
C THR A 726 33.61 38.43 14.47
N LYS A 727 33.91 39.51 15.15
CA LYS A 727 34.60 39.47 16.44
C LYS A 727 33.61 39.11 17.55
N SER A 728 34.06 38.18 18.42
CA SER A 728 33.30 37.89 19.63
C SER A 728 33.28 39.11 20.56
N LYS A 729 32.11 39.43 21.12
CA LYS A 729 31.97 40.45 22.18
C LYS A 729 32.04 39.85 23.59
N ILE A 730 32.10 38.52 23.68
CA ILE A 730 32.16 37.79 24.96
C ILE A 730 33.61 37.47 25.25
N GLU A 731 34.12 37.93 26.38
CA GLU A 731 35.46 37.68 26.82
C GLU A 731 35.72 36.16 26.95
N GLY A 732 36.87 35.70 26.40
CA GLY A 732 37.17 34.26 26.34
C GLY A 732 36.47 33.45 25.28
N SER A 733 35.67 34.06 24.41
CA SER A 733 35.01 33.40 23.29
C SER A 733 35.79 33.62 21.99
N PHE A 734 35.63 32.67 21.03
CA PHE A 734 36.30 32.71 19.73
C PHE A 734 35.66 33.67 18.77
N ASP A 735 36.46 34.33 17.93
CA ASP A 735 35.97 34.98 16.72
C ASP A 735 35.22 33.99 15.82
N ARG A 736 34.45 34.48 14.88
CA ARG A 736 33.55 33.63 14.11
C ARG A 736 33.53 34.04 12.64
N MET A 737 33.17 33.09 11.78
CA MET A 737 32.78 33.32 10.39
C MET A 737 31.27 33.14 10.28
N SER A 738 30.59 34.02 9.56
CA SER A 738 29.13 34.03 9.48
C SER A 738 28.61 34.43 8.11
N LEU A 739 27.51 33.79 7.67
CA LEU A 739 26.67 34.31 6.59
C LEU A 739 26.07 35.67 7.02
N LEU A 740 25.95 36.58 6.06
CA LEU A 740 25.41 37.91 6.30
C LEU A 740 23.97 38.04 5.79
N PRO A 741 23.18 39.00 6.30
CA PRO A 741 21.78 39.20 5.89
C PRO A 741 21.57 39.34 4.38
N PRO A 742 22.46 39.95 3.57
CA PRO A 742 22.31 40.00 2.11
C PRO A 742 22.23 38.63 1.45
N LEU A 743 22.97 37.63 1.97
CA LEU A 743 22.92 36.24 1.49
C LEU A 743 21.73 35.50 2.08
N ILE A 744 21.51 35.61 3.38
CA ILE A 744 20.39 34.94 4.06
C ILE A 744 19.07 35.33 3.44
N ASN A 745 18.89 36.61 3.08
CA ASN A 745 17.67 37.15 2.48
C ASN A 745 17.47 36.77 0.99
N LYS A 746 18.47 36.16 0.34
CA LYS A 746 18.32 35.56 -0.99
C LYS A 746 17.71 34.15 -0.92
N ALA A 747 17.72 33.48 0.24
CA ALA A 747 17.23 32.12 0.37
C ALA A 747 15.75 31.99 -0.04
N ARG A 748 15.39 30.82 -0.55
CA ARG A 748 13.99 30.45 -0.87
C ARG A 748 13.17 30.26 0.39
N GLU A 749 13.80 29.67 1.41
CA GLU A 749 13.18 29.43 2.72
C GLU A 749 14.20 29.73 3.82
N VAL A 750 13.80 30.53 4.79
CA VAL A 750 14.52 30.75 6.05
C VAL A 750 13.69 30.20 7.19
N THR A 751 14.25 29.31 7.99
CA THR A 751 13.58 28.71 9.14
C THR A 751 14.27 29.13 10.41
N VAL A 752 13.55 29.68 11.36
CA VAL A 752 14.09 30.09 12.69
C VAL A 752 13.59 29.11 13.74
N LEU A 753 14.50 28.38 14.37
CA LEU A 753 14.20 27.42 15.44
C LEU A 753 14.53 28.05 16.82
N VAL A 754 13.55 28.12 17.70
CA VAL A 754 13.66 28.71 19.05
C VAL A 754 13.12 27.71 20.06
N THR A 755 13.97 27.24 20.97
CA THR A 755 13.60 26.24 21.98
C THR A 755 14.12 26.62 23.36
N GLY A 756 13.34 26.27 24.40
CA GLY A 756 13.68 26.45 25.81
C GLY A 756 13.18 27.76 26.42
N LYS A 757 12.74 27.68 27.67
CA LYS A 757 12.16 28.80 28.42
C LYS A 757 13.08 30.03 28.56
N GLU A 758 14.40 29.81 28.51
CA GLU A 758 15.39 30.89 28.55
C GLU A 758 15.30 31.84 27.33
N LYS A 759 14.58 31.45 26.27
CA LYS A 759 14.34 32.29 25.09
C LYS A 759 13.10 33.16 25.20
N HIS A 760 12.26 32.94 26.22
CA HIS A 760 11.00 33.67 26.38
C HIS A 760 11.20 35.20 26.44
N SER A 761 12.11 35.67 27.27
CA SER A 761 12.38 37.12 27.44
C SER A 761 12.79 37.80 26.13
N ILE A 762 13.70 37.18 25.36
CA ILE A 762 14.13 37.76 24.08
C ILE A 762 13.02 37.70 23.03
N LEU A 763 12.20 36.62 23.03
CA LEU A 763 11.05 36.51 22.13
C LEU A 763 10.04 37.62 22.44
N GLN A 764 9.72 37.89 23.68
CA GLN A 764 8.87 39.04 24.09
C GLN A 764 9.47 40.33 23.60
N THR A 765 10.74 40.57 23.88
CA THR A 765 11.43 41.81 23.50
C THR A 765 11.37 42.07 21.99
N ILE A 766 11.67 41.06 21.15
CA ILE A 766 11.65 41.26 19.69
C ILE A 766 10.21 41.29 19.13
N SER A 767 9.25 40.69 19.84
CA SER A 767 7.83 40.65 19.40
C SER A 767 7.12 42.02 19.58
N ASP A 768 7.48 42.75 20.60
CA ASP A 768 6.87 44.04 20.95
C ASP A 768 7.50 45.24 20.22
N ILE A 769 8.61 45.01 19.55
CA ILE A 769 9.30 46.04 18.80
C ILE A 769 8.45 46.54 17.64
N ASN A 770 8.04 47.80 17.66
CA ASN A 770 7.76 48.52 16.45
C ASN A 770 8.96 48.38 15.51
N LEU A 771 8.74 47.97 14.27
CA LEU A 771 9.70 47.57 13.24
C LEU A 771 10.90 48.52 13.01
N THR A 772 10.97 49.63 13.74
CA THR A 772 12.01 50.64 13.68
C THR A 772 13.23 50.38 14.57
N ASN A 773 13.13 49.49 15.56
CA ASN A 773 14.26 49.21 16.46
C ASN A 773 15.13 48.06 15.99
N LYS A 774 16.08 48.36 15.09
CA LYS A 774 17.00 47.41 14.44
C LYS A 774 18.18 46.98 15.35
N GLN A 775 17.99 46.92 16.64
CA GLN A 775 19.04 46.55 17.60
C GLN A 775 19.43 45.07 17.49
N TYR A 776 18.47 44.18 17.11
CA TYR A 776 18.66 42.74 17.09
C TYR A 776 18.84 42.20 15.65
N PRO A 777 19.90 41.42 15.37
CA PRO A 777 20.22 40.93 14.03
C PRO A 777 19.09 40.17 13.34
N ILE A 778 18.31 39.39 14.07
CA ILE A 778 17.19 38.59 13.51
C ILE A 778 16.14 39.47 12.83
N THR A 779 16.02 40.77 13.19
CA THR A 779 15.09 41.74 12.57
C THR A 779 15.50 42.13 11.16
N TYR A 780 16.77 41.90 10.77
CA TYR A 780 17.26 42.08 9.39
C TYR A 780 17.00 40.90 8.49
N VAL A 781 16.56 39.75 9.05
CA VAL A 781 16.21 38.56 8.28
C VAL A 781 14.80 38.75 7.71
N SER A 782 14.76 39.05 6.41
CA SER A 782 13.52 39.31 5.68
C SER A 782 13.74 38.91 4.22
N PRO A 783 13.54 37.65 3.85
CA PRO A 783 13.73 37.17 2.47
C PRO A 783 12.93 38.00 1.47
N VAL A 784 13.59 38.44 0.39
CA VAL A 784 12.97 39.36 -0.60
C VAL A 784 12.01 38.62 -1.53
N ALA A 785 12.34 37.39 -1.90
CA ALA A 785 11.56 36.54 -2.82
C ALA A 785 11.45 35.10 -2.29
N GLY A 786 11.52 34.94 -0.98
CA GLY A 786 11.41 33.69 -0.26
C GLY A 786 10.49 33.81 0.94
N ASN A 787 10.40 32.74 1.72
CA ASN A 787 9.56 32.70 2.92
C ASN A 787 10.42 32.70 4.18
N ILE A 788 9.83 33.11 5.30
CA ILE A 788 10.40 32.93 6.64
C ILE A 788 9.37 32.21 7.53
N SER A 789 9.81 31.10 8.12
CA SER A 789 9.02 30.25 9.00
C SER A 789 9.62 30.17 10.39
N TRP A 790 8.81 30.43 11.42
CA TRP A 790 9.23 30.36 12.83
C TRP A 790 8.75 29.08 13.48
N PHE A 791 9.68 28.33 14.07
CA PHE A 791 9.42 27.14 14.86
C PHE A 791 9.80 27.41 16.30
N ILE A 792 8.79 27.61 17.17
CA ILE A 792 8.97 28.02 18.56
C ILE A 792 8.35 26.96 19.46
N ASP A 793 9.08 26.46 20.45
CA ASP A 793 8.49 25.54 21.42
C ASP A 793 7.63 26.29 22.44
N MET A 794 6.75 25.52 23.11
CA MET A 794 5.81 26.09 24.08
C MET A 794 6.52 26.72 25.27
N ASP A 795 7.68 26.17 25.68
CA ASP A 795 8.46 26.70 26.80
C ASP A 795 9.06 28.06 26.45
N ALA A 796 9.59 28.23 25.24
CA ALA A 796 10.06 29.52 24.75
C ALA A 796 8.91 30.53 24.55
N TRP A 797 7.71 30.05 24.10
CA TRP A 797 6.58 30.89 23.84
C TRP A 797 5.87 31.39 25.11
N LEU A 798 5.67 30.47 26.08
CA LEU A 798 4.91 30.79 27.31
C LEU A 798 5.78 31.12 28.51
N GLY A 799 7.07 30.75 28.51
CA GLY A 799 7.99 31.02 29.62
C GLY A 799 7.84 30.05 30.81
N HIS A 800 7.15 28.92 30.63
CA HIS A 800 6.88 27.94 31.70
C HIS A 800 7.83 26.75 31.70
#